data_23afe6ae0ae9c306fa1421301f2ff123
#
_entry.id   23afe6ae0ae9c306fa1421301f2ff123
#
_cell.length_a   1.000
_cell.length_b   1.000
_cell.length_c   1.000
_cell.angle_alpha   90.00
_cell.angle_beta   90.00
_cell.angle_gamma   90.00
#
_symmetry.space_group_name_H-M   'P 1'
#
loop_
_entity.id
_entity.type
_entity.pdbx_description
1 polymer ?
#
loop_
_entity_poly.entity_id
_entity_poly.type
_entity_poly.pdbx_seq_one_letter_code
_entity_poly.pdbx_strand_id
1 'polypeptide(L)'
;MKSIKREKLSILTNFCDKNGEIPDFGTTLLGKEFTNSLSEEEGLFLNYGQRNSAFPYSQQNQYGRELKQKEFLSVTLENEYLKAVFLPELGGRLYSLFDKAEKRELLYKNSAIRFCNLALRNAWFAGGIEWNCGIPGHSPFTCSPVYAAVDEDENIFRIYEYERIRGITYQVDFSLPSGSRFLHCRSRIVNPTNNVTPVYWWSNVAVRTGGNNLRVVAPTNRAYTHHNYNVITVPVPEYDGIDITYPENSPVAVDYFWKTRPDAPLYMAAVDGEGKGLVQLSSSRLKGRKLFSWGNGKGSDHWQEWLTHDGDDGKYCEIQAGLAPTQYESLPMPPNTAWEWVELYGAINLVPEKIHGKYTDAQSAVEEFLKTALPKDYAENFLRQTAALAKKPLTDLICKGSSWGALENLRRKTIGNRPISQHLQFTETDDGVDDWKNLLLNGSFGEHNPLVAPKSYTTQTEWINSAEKAIRGKDKNNWYAHYQLGCAYLADGQIKKAAERLLTADKLVVSPYVKCVLAQAYLSQGKKNKAASKAIESAERAPDNVEVCQFAAKILFQTEYYQKLYDFTHCLPEKMQKNPRIRLYSAFAAVEIGRAEEGEKLLNLNGGLCIPDMQESEITLGELWFKIRERKAETTGEKYTRKYSDIPYKFSFQMTNER
;
A
#
# COMPACT_ATOMS: atom_id res chain seq x y z
N MET A 1 -33.92 15.59 -5.51
CA MET A 1 -32.68 15.63 -6.30
C MET A 1 -32.07 14.25 -6.31
N LYS A 2 -31.50 13.79 -7.43
CA LYS A 2 -30.71 12.56 -7.44
C LYS A 2 -29.53 12.76 -6.48
N SER A 3 -29.38 11.91 -5.50
CA SER A 3 -28.34 12.02 -4.46
C SER A 3 -26.99 11.48 -4.90
N ILE A 4 -26.94 10.70 -5.99
CA ILE A 4 -25.73 10.16 -6.61
C ILE A 4 -25.47 10.87 -7.93
N LYS A 5 -24.28 11.45 -8.09
CA LYS A 5 -23.82 12.08 -9.32
C LYS A 5 -22.56 11.37 -9.82
N ARG A 6 -22.44 11.25 -11.14
CA ARG A 6 -21.26 10.67 -11.83
C ARG A 6 -20.70 11.75 -12.74
N GLU A 7 -19.47 12.10 -12.51
CA GLU A 7 -18.81 13.19 -13.24
C GLU A 7 -17.35 12.81 -13.52
N LYS A 8 -16.73 13.52 -14.46
CA LYS A 8 -15.30 13.49 -14.65
C LYS A 8 -14.67 14.60 -13.83
N LEU A 9 -13.70 14.25 -12.99
CA LEU A 9 -12.93 15.19 -12.19
C LEU A 9 -11.52 15.29 -12.75
N SER A 10 -11.15 16.51 -13.17
CA SER A 10 -9.80 16.78 -13.66
C SER A 10 -8.85 17.07 -12.49
N ILE A 11 -7.80 16.26 -12.33
CA ILE A 11 -6.83 16.37 -11.24
C ILE A 11 -5.42 16.34 -11.82
N LEU A 12 -4.51 17.15 -11.25
CA LEU A 12 -3.07 17.05 -11.52
C LEU A 12 -2.53 15.72 -11.01
N THR A 13 -1.78 15.00 -11.84
CA THR A 13 -1.24 13.69 -11.45
C THR A 13 0.00 13.30 -12.25
N ASN A 14 0.86 12.46 -11.66
CA ASN A 14 1.91 11.74 -12.35
C ASN A 14 1.51 10.28 -12.67
N PHE A 15 0.22 9.98 -12.69
CA PHE A 15 -0.33 8.66 -12.95
C PHE A 15 0.20 8.04 -14.24
N CYS A 16 0.50 6.75 -14.21
CA CYS A 16 0.89 5.96 -15.38
C CYS A 16 -0.01 4.73 -15.50
N ASP A 17 -0.51 4.48 -16.72
CA ASP A 17 -1.39 3.33 -17.02
C ASP A 17 -0.63 2.00 -17.15
N LYS A 18 0.71 2.02 -17.08
CA LYS A 18 1.56 0.84 -17.26
C LYS A 18 2.01 0.27 -15.92
N ASN A 19 1.92 -1.04 -15.79
CA ASN A 19 2.54 -1.79 -14.70
C ASN A 19 4.00 -2.15 -15.05
N GLY A 20 4.79 -2.48 -14.01
CA GLY A 20 6.12 -3.03 -14.17
C GLY A 20 6.12 -4.40 -14.85
N GLU A 21 7.19 -4.67 -15.57
CA GLU A 21 7.38 -5.90 -16.36
C GLU A 21 8.04 -7.03 -15.55
N ILE A 22 8.80 -6.67 -14.50
CA ILE A 22 9.53 -7.63 -13.67
C ILE A 22 8.77 -7.85 -12.36
N PRO A 23 8.45 -9.12 -11.99
CA PRO A 23 7.79 -9.41 -10.73
C PRO A 23 8.73 -9.11 -9.54
N ASP A 24 8.16 -8.54 -8.48
CA ASP A 24 8.88 -8.29 -7.23
C ASP A 24 8.49 -9.32 -6.17
N PHE A 25 9.49 -10.02 -5.64
CA PHE A 25 9.32 -11.05 -4.60
C PHE A 25 9.64 -10.53 -3.19
N GLY A 26 9.82 -9.23 -3.06
CA GLY A 26 10.21 -8.55 -1.83
C GLY A 26 11.72 -8.55 -1.61
N THR A 27 12.14 -7.66 -0.72
CA THR A 27 13.54 -7.57 -0.28
C THR A 27 13.65 -8.11 1.14
N THR A 28 14.81 -8.60 1.49
CA THR A 28 15.14 -9.06 2.86
C THR A 28 15.08 -7.94 3.90
N LEU A 29 15.04 -6.68 3.47
CA LEU A 29 15.01 -5.51 4.36
C LEU A 29 13.68 -5.35 5.13
N LEU A 30 12.57 -5.82 4.57
CA LEU A 30 11.25 -5.80 5.22
C LEU A 30 10.92 -7.10 5.98
N GLY A 31 11.86 -8.04 6.05
CA GLY A 31 11.67 -9.35 6.65
C GLY A 31 12.01 -9.45 8.15
N LYS A 32 12.08 -8.33 8.88
CA LYS A 32 12.22 -8.41 10.33
C LYS A 32 10.86 -8.72 10.95
N GLU A 33 10.78 -9.83 11.65
CA GLU A 33 9.62 -10.17 12.45
C GLU A 33 9.54 -9.25 13.67
N PHE A 34 8.32 -8.85 13.99
CA PHE A 34 8.07 -8.14 15.24
C PHE A 34 8.17 -9.12 16.41
N THR A 35 8.84 -8.67 17.46
CA THR A 35 8.79 -9.28 18.80
C THR A 35 7.84 -8.45 19.67
N ASN A 36 7.51 -8.91 20.86
CA ASN A 36 6.66 -8.14 21.75
C ASN A 36 7.03 -8.35 23.23
N SER A 37 6.63 -7.37 24.04
CA SER A 37 6.64 -7.39 25.49
C SER A 37 5.21 -7.33 26.05
N LEU A 38 4.26 -7.93 25.33
CA LEU A 38 2.83 -7.99 25.62
C LEU A 38 2.47 -9.28 26.38
N SER A 39 1.22 -9.40 26.82
CA SER A 39 0.69 -10.69 27.29
C SER A 39 0.58 -11.69 26.12
N GLU A 40 0.50 -12.97 26.43
CA GLU A 40 0.38 -14.04 25.43
C GLU A 40 -0.88 -13.85 24.55
N GLU A 41 -1.99 -13.41 25.15
CA GLU A 41 -3.23 -13.16 24.40
C GLU A 41 -3.13 -11.94 23.49
N GLU A 42 -2.45 -10.88 23.91
CA GLU A 42 -2.28 -9.65 23.14
C GLU A 42 -1.30 -9.83 21.98
N GLY A 43 -0.33 -10.73 22.09
CA GLY A 43 0.65 -11.03 21.03
C GLY A 43 0.28 -12.20 20.12
N LEU A 44 -0.89 -12.82 20.32
CA LEU A 44 -1.26 -14.12 19.71
C LEU A 44 -1.14 -14.15 18.19
N PHE A 45 -1.49 -13.06 17.52
CA PHE A 45 -1.50 -12.98 16.04
C PHE A 45 -0.38 -12.11 15.48
N LEU A 46 0.61 -11.75 16.31
CA LEU A 46 1.74 -10.97 15.85
C LEU A 46 2.47 -11.70 14.70
N ASN A 47 2.77 -10.98 13.62
CA ASN A 47 3.34 -11.49 12.38
C ASN A 47 2.44 -12.47 11.57
N TYR A 48 1.27 -12.85 12.08
CA TYR A 48 0.37 -13.70 11.30
C TYR A 48 -0.14 -12.99 10.05
N GLY A 49 0.06 -13.61 8.91
CA GLY A 49 -0.36 -13.08 7.62
C GLY A 49 0.54 -11.97 7.05
N GLN A 50 1.69 -11.67 7.67
CA GLN A 50 2.66 -10.71 7.16
C GLN A 50 3.16 -11.09 5.76
N ARG A 51 3.46 -10.07 4.95
CA ARG A 51 3.98 -10.20 3.60
C ARG A 51 5.02 -9.11 3.37
N ASN A 52 6.05 -9.42 2.59
CA ASN A 52 7.09 -8.48 2.18
C ASN A 52 7.04 -8.15 0.68
N SER A 53 6.00 -8.62 -0.01
CA SER A 53 5.77 -8.39 -1.43
C SER A 53 4.28 -8.42 -1.74
N ALA A 54 3.88 -7.62 -2.72
CA ALA A 54 2.53 -7.64 -3.31
C ALA A 54 2.39 -8.72 -4.40
N PHE A 55 3.43 -9.54 -4.69
CA PHE A 55 3.28 -10.62 -5.67
C PHE A 55 2.08 -11.52 -5.30
N PRO A 56 1.16 -11.82 -6.22
CA PRO A 56 1.28 -11.87 -7.68
C PRO A 56 0.83 -10.61 -8.43
N TYR A 57 0.62 -9.48 -7.76
CA TYR A 57 0.34 -8.22 -8.43
C TYR A 57 1.63 -7.65 -9.03
N SER A 58 1.56 -7.19 -10.30
CA SER A 58 2.68 -6.46 -10.92
C SER A 58 2.92 -5.13 -10.23
N GLN A 59 4.17 -4.69 -10.17
CA GLN A 59 4.54 -3.41 -9.57
C GLN A 59 3.92 -2.23 -10.33
N GLN A 60 3.62 -1.14 -9.64
CA GLN A 60 3.15 0.12 -10.21
C GLN A 60 4.26 1.17 -10.11
N ASN A 61 5.37 0.95 -10.80
CA ASN A 61 6.61 1.72 -10.71
C ASN A 61 6.92 2.58 -11.96
N GLN A 62 5.98 2.65 -12.93
CA GLN A 62 6.18 3.35 -14.21
C GLN A 62 5.65 4.78 -14.16
N TYR A 63 6.10 5.58 -13.19
CA TYR A 63 5.74 7.00 -13.04
C TYR A 63 6.98 7.90 -12.85
N GLY A 64 6.84 9.16 -13.21
CA GLY A 64 7.85 10.21 -12.98
C GLY A 64 7.42 11.20 -11.90
N ARG A 65 8.00 12.42 -11.93
CA ARG A 65 7.61 13.53 -11.04
C ARG A 65 6.80 14.61 -11.74
N GLU A 66 6.77 14.62 -13.07
CA GLU A 66 6.00 15.58 -13.85
C GLU A 66 4.50 15.37 -13.65
N LEU A 67 3.78 16.42 -13.29
CA LEU A 67 2.34 16.42 -13.11
C LEU A 67 1.65 16.88 -14.40
N LYS A 68 0.58 16.17 -14.77
CA LYS A 68 -0.30 16.50 -15.91
C LYS A 68 -1.75 16.40 -15.49
N GLN A 69 -2.63 17.17 -16.10
CA GLN A 69 -4.07 17.04 -15.89
C GLN A 69 -4.55 15.70 -16.45
N LYS A 70 -5.29 14.95 -15.64
CA LYS A 70 -5.98 13.73 -16.04
C LYS A 70 -7.41 13.75 -15.51
N GLU A 71 -8.35 13.29 -16.34
CA GLU A 71 -9.73 13.08 -15.93
C GLU A 71 -9.91 11.72 -15.29
N PHE A 72 -10.50 11.70 -14.11
CA PHE A 72 -10.90 10.48 -13.40
C PHE A 72 -12.42 10.42 -13.26
N LEU A 73 -12.99 9.22 -13.36
CA LEU A 73 -14.37 9.00 -12.98
C LEU A 73 -14.54 9.32 -11.49
N SER A 74 -15.48 10.18 -11.16
CA SER A 74 -15.87 10.48 -9.80
C SER A 74 -17.32 10.12 -9.54
N VAL A 75 -17.59 9.67 -8.30
CA VAL A 75 -18.94 9.45 -7.80
C VAL A 75 -19.14 10.38 -6.60
N THR A 76 -20.20 11.16 -6.62
CA THR A 76 -20.55 12.09 -5.52
C THR A 76 -21.84 11.63 -4.86
N LEU A 77 -21.78 11.41 -3.54
CA LEU A 77 -22.95 11.34 -2.68
C LEU A 77 -23.14 12.68 -1.98
N GLU A 78 -24.34 13.21 -2.00
CA GLU A 78 -24.61 14.53 -1.41
C GLU A 78 -26.00 14.58 -0.76
N ASN A 79 -26.04 15.14 0.45
CA ASN A 79 -27.27 15.55 1.11
C ASN A 79 -27.19 17.01 1.59
N GLU A 80 -28.08 17.43 2.48
CA GLU A 80 -28.11 18.79 3.02
C GLU A 80 -26.90 19.17 3.88
N TYR A 81 -26.18 18.19 4.47
CA TYR A 81 -25.06 18.40 5.40
C TYR A 81 -23.70 18.11 4.81
N LEU A 82 -23.57 17.02 4.05
CA LEU A 82 -22.29 16.51 3.57
C LEU A 82 -22.28 16.34 2.07
N LYS A 83 -21.06 16.47 1.50
CA LYS A 83 -20.75 16.07 0.12
C LYS A 83 -19.53 15.17 0.15
N ALA A 84 -19.67 13.92 -0.31
CA ALA A 84 -18.62 12.91 -0.38
C ALA A 84 -18.28 12.60 -1.85
N VAL A 85 -16.99 12.67 -2.22
CA VAL A 85 -16.51 12.44 -3.59
C VAL A 85 -15.54 11.26 -3.62
N PHE A 86 -15.85 10.26 -4.43
CA PHE A 86 -15.09 9.02 -4.57
C PHE A 86 -14.41 8.90 -5.93
N LEU A 87 -13.26 8.20 -5.97
CA LEU A 87 -12.49 7.90 -7.17
C LEU A 87 -12.41 6.38 -7.40
N PRO A 88 -13.33 5.77 -8.15
CA PRO A 88 -13.35 4.33 -8.39
C PRO A 88 -12.09 3.79 -9.09
N GLU A 89 -11.47 4.59 -9.95
CA GLU A 89 -10.26 4.23 -10.69
C GLU A 89 -8.99 4.20 -9.81
N LEU A 90 -9.10 4.69 -8.56
CA LEU A 90 -8.02 4.77 -7.59
C LEU A 90 -8.42 4.09 -6.26
N GLY A 91 -8.70 2.79 -6.31
CA GLY A 91 -9.04 1.97 -5.15
C GLY A 91 -10.39 2.30 -4.51
N GLY A 92 -11.24 3.09 -5.19
CA GLY A 92 -12.49 3.60 -4.59
C GLY A 92 -12.24 4.64 -3.49
N ARG A 93 -11.10 5.33 -3.52
CA ARG A 93 -10.70 6.34 -2.53
C ARG A 93 -11.81 7.35 -2.29
N LEU A 94 -12.22 7.58 -1.03
CA LEU A 94 -12.99 8.78 -0.67
C LEU A 94 -12.02 9.97 -0.69
N TYR A 95 -12.07 10.73 -1.78
CA TYR A 95 -11.13 11.82 -2.07
C TYR A 95 -11.44 13.10 -1.30
N SER A 96 -12.75 13.37 -1.04
CA SER A 96 -13.23 14.57 -0.37
C SER A 96 -14.46 14.23 0.46
N LEU A 97 -14.51 14.74 1.68
CA LEU A 97 -15.69 14.77 2.54
C LEU A 97 -15.88 16.19 3.04
N PHE A 98 -16.81 16.91 2.42
CA PHE A 98 -17.02 18.35 2.69
C PHE A 98 -18.23 18.57 3.58
N ASP A 99 -18.01 19.29 4.69
CA ASP A 99 -19.07 19.78 5.57
C ASP A 99 -19.66 21.08 4.98
N LYS A 100 -20.94 21.02 4.60
CA LYS A 100 -21.65 22.15 3.98
C LYS A 100 -22.05 23.23 4.99
N ALA A 101 -22.20 22.88 6.26
CA ALA A 101 -22.58 23.82 7.32
C ALA A 101 -21.40 24.74 7.66
N GLU A 102 -20.24 24.17 7.92
CA GLU A 102 -19.01 24.89 8.24
C GLU A 102 -18.20 25.30 6.99
N LYS A 103 -18.63 24.88 5.80
CA LYS A 103 -17.97 25.13 4.49
C LYS A 103 -16.50 24.73 4.48
N ARG A 104 -16.18 23.55 5.06
CA ARG A 104 -14.82 23.06 5.20
C ARG A 104 -14.64 21.62 4.74
N GLU A 105 -13.44 21.30 4.26
CA GLU A 105 -13.03 19.92 4.01
C GLU A 105 -12.69 19.24 5.35
N LEU A 106 -13.24 18.06 5.58
CA LEU A 106 -13.01 17.27 6.80
C LEU A 106 -11.76 16.40 6.69
N LEU A 107 -11.34 16.09 5.46
CA LEU A 107 -10.17 15.26 5.17
C LEU A 107 -8.98 16.13 4.74
N TYR A 108 -7.77 15.60 4.88
CA TYR A 108 -6.67 16.12 4.09
C TYR A 108 -6.92 15.73 2.62
N LYS A 109 -7.22 16.72 1.82
CA LYS A 109 -7.43 16.60 0.38
C LYS A 109 -6.22 17.17 -0.35
N ASN A 110 -5.42 16.30 -0.95
CA ASN A 110 -4.28 16.72 -1.76
C ASN A 110 -4.78 17.32 -3.08
N SER A 111 -4.24 18.45 -3.51
CA SER A 111 -4.61 19.11 -4.78
C SER A 111 -4.09 18.35 -6.00
N ALA A 112 -3.10 17.48 -5.82
CA ALA A 112 -2.56 16.60 -6.84
C ALA A 112 -2.54 15.15 -6.37
N ILE A 113 -2.76 14.21 -7.27
CA ILE A 113 -2.50 12.79 -7.04
C ILE A 113 -1.06 12.51 -7.47
N ARG A 114 -0.15 12.47 -6.52
CA ARG A 114 1.29 12.27 -6.73
C ARG A 114 1.70 10.89 -6.23
N PHE A 115 1.92 9.97 -7.16
CA PHE A 115 2.38 8.62 -6.83
C PHE A 115 3.80 8.64 -6.30
N CYS A 116 4.00 7.85 -5.24
CA CYS A 116 5.26 7.61 -4.56
C CYS A 116 5.36 6.14 -4.16
N ASN A 117 6.57 5.65 -3.89
CA ASN A 117 6.82 4.26 -3.50
C ASN A 117 6.63 4.05 -2.00
N LEU A 118 5.37 4.03 -1.55
CA LEU A 118 5.01 3.82 -0.13
C LEU A 118 4.13 2.59 0.12
N ALA A 119 3.82 1.82 -0.93
CA ALA A 119 3.09 0.56 -0.84
C ALA A 119 3.95 -0.63 -1.28
N LEU A 120 3.62 -1.85 -0.84
CA LEU A 120 4.29 -3.08 -1.33
C LEU A 120 4.18 -3.25 -2.86
N ARG A 121 3.16 -2.67 -3.48
CA ARG A 121 2.98 -2.60 -4.94
C ARG A 121 3.61 -1.37 -5.57
N ASN A 122 4.40 -0.60 -4.86
CA ASN A 122 5.07 0.64 -5.17
C ASN A 122 4.14 1.87 -5.09
N ALA A 123 3.29 2.14 -6.07
CA ALA A 123 2.50 3.37 -6.10
C ALA A 123 1.51 3.50 -4.92
N TRP A 124 1.57 4.66 -4.30
CA TRP A 124 0.62 5.15 -3.31
C TRP A 124 0.50 6.67 -3.43
N PHE A 125 -0.57 7.27 -2.94
CA PHE A 125 -0.75 8.72 -2.88
C PHE A 125 -1.45 9.17 -1.60
N ALA A 126 -1.12 10.37 -1.13
CA ALA A 126 -1.62 10.95 0.10
C ALA A 126 -3.03 11.51 -0.03
N GLY A 127 -3.77 11.50 1.08
CA GLY A 127 -5.06 12.19 1.23
C GLY A 127 -6.29 11.30 1.08
N GLY A 128 -7.42 11.81 1.58
CA GLY A 128 -8.70 11.12 1.57
C GLY A 128 -8.82 9.98 2.55
N ILE A 129 -9.73 9.03 2.26
CA ILE A 129 -9.86 7.76 3.00
C ILE A 129 -9.54 6.59 2.08
N GLU A 130 -8.62 5.75 2.52
CA GLU A 130 -8.16 4.55 1.84
C GLU A 130 -8.74 3.29 2.50
N TRP A 131 -9.07 2.28 1.68
CA TRP A 131 -9.67 1.00 2.10
C TRP A 131 -8.65 -0.12 1.91
N ASN A 132 -7.95 -0.50 2.98
CA ASN A 132 -6.85 -1.45 2.91
C ASN A 132 -7.29 -2.86 3.26
N CYS A 133 -7.39 -3.72 2.25
CA CYS A 133 -7.76 -5.12 2.38
C CYS A 133 -6.67 -6.03 1.79
N GLY A 134 -6.48 -7.18 2.43
CA GLY A 134 -5.72 -8.31 1.91
C GLY A 134 -4.32 -8.45 2.48
N ILE A 135 -3.45 -7.47 2.31
CA ILE A 135 -2.07 -7.50 2.79
C ILE A 135 -1.79 -6.37 3.77
N PRO A 136 -0.84 -6.52 4.70
CA PRO A 136 -0.44 -5.46 5.62
C PRO A 136 0.02 -4.20 4.89
N GLY A 137 -0.29 -3.04 5.47
CA GLY A 137 -0.03 -1.74 4.89
C GLY A 137 -1.13 -1.33 3.92
N HIS A 138 -0.76 -1.05 2.67
CA HIS A 138 -1.68 -0.52 1.67
C HIS A 138 -2.22 -1.61 0.75
N SER A 139 -3.52 -1.50 0.40
CA SER A 139 -4.18 -2.44 -0.51
C SER A 139 -3.46 -2.54 -1.86
N PRO A 140 -3.35 -3.73 -2.47
CA PRO A 140 -2.86 -3.87 -3.85
C PRO A 140 -3.68 -3.08 -4.87
N PHE A 141 -4.88 -2.65 -4.51
CA PHE A 141 -5.80 -1.90 -5.38
C PHE A 141 -5.78 -0.39 -5.14
N THR A 142 -5.01 0.12 -4.17
CA THR A 142 -5.04 1.55 -3.76
C THR A 142 -4.85 2.53 -4.91
N CYS A 143 -4.09 2.15 -5.94
CA CYS A 143 -3.83 2.93 -7.16
C CYS A 143 -4.33 2.23 -8.43
N SER A 144 -5.34 1.37 -8.31
CA SER A 144 -5.94 0.64 -9.43
C SER A 144 -7.45 0.83 -9.46
N PRO A 145 -8.09 0.69 -10.64
CA PRO A 145 -9.53 0.59 -10.72
C PRO A 145 -10.05 -0.59 -9.89
N VAL A 146 -11.17 -0.38 -9.22
CA VAL A 146 -11.97 -1.43 -8.57
C VAL A 146 -13.36 -1.47 -9.18
N TYR A 147 -14.06 -2.59 -9.03
CA TYR A 147 -15.46 -2.63 -9.41
C TYR A 147 -16.24 -1.59 -8.63
N ALA A 148 -17.06 -0.82 -9.35
CA ALA A 148 -17.94 0.16 -8.75
C ALA A 148 -19.31 0.09 -9.39
N ALA A 149 -20.37 0.02 -8.57
CA ALA A 149 -21.74 -0.03 -8.99
C ALA A 149 -22.60 0.92 -8.16
N VAL A 150 -23.72 1.36 -8.72
CA VAL A 150 -24.66 2.24 -8.04
C VAL A 150 -26.08 1.66 -8.06
N ASP A 151 -26.84 2.01 -7.03
CA ASP A 151 -28.28 1.85 -6.95
C ASP A 151 -28.88 3.20 -6.58
N GLU A 152 -29.47 3.90 -7.56
CA GLU A 152 -30.01 5.24 -7.35
C GLU A 152 -31.27 5.23 -6.48
N ASP A 153 -32.07 4.14 -6.52
CA ASP A 153 -33.32 4.02 -5.75
C ASP A 153 -33.02 3.84 -4.26
N GLU A 154 -32.00 3.02 -3.94
CA GLU A 154 -31.57 2.77 -2.55
C GLU A 154 -30.52 3.78 -2.10
N ASN A 155 -30.09 4.69 -2.97
CA ASN A 155 -29.00 5.67 -2.70
C ASN A 155 -27.70 5.00 -2.21
N ILE A 156 -27.25 3.95 -2.92
CA ILE A 156 -26.05 3.19 -2.60
C ILE A 156 -25.02 3.35 -3.72
N PHE A 157 -23.81 3.66 -3.32
CA PHE A 157 -22.60 3.47 -4.10
C PHE A 157 -21.80 2.30 -3.51
N ARG A 158 -21.47 1.28 -4.31
CA ARG A 158 -20.72 0.09 -3.90
C ARG A 158 -19.42 -0.02 -4.63
N ILE A 159 -18.32 -0.25 -3.89
CA ILE A 159 -17.05 -0.73 -4.46
C ILE A 159 -16.79 -2.16 -3.99
N TYR A 160 -16.09 -2.95 -4.83
CA TYR A 160 -15.73 -4.32 -4.47
C TYR A 160 -14.59 -4.85 -5.34
N GLU A 161 -13.90 -5.91 -4.84
CA GLU A 161 -12.87 -6.61 -5.61
C GLU A 161 -12.66 -8.04 -5.08
N TYR A 162 -11.99 -8.88 -5.88
CA TYR A 162 -11.47 -10.18 -5.49
C TYR A 162 -9.97 -10.06 -5.18
N GLU A 163 -9.61 -10.17 -3.90
CA GLU A 163 -8.22 -10.13 -3.45
C GLU A 163 -7.64 -11.55 -3.53
N ARG A 164 -6.75 -11.77 -4.50
CA ARG A 164 -6.29 -13.10 -4.91
C ARG A 164 -5.15 -13.67 -4.08
N ILE A 165 -4.44 -12.86 -3.27
CA ILE A 165 -3.43 -13.40 -2.35
C ILE A 165 -4.10 -14.20 -1.24
N ARG A 166 -5.22 -13.70 -0.72
CA ARG A 166 -5.99 -14.34 0.35
C ARG A 166 -7.15 -15.18 -0.16
N GLY A 167 -7.54 -15.01 -1.42
CA GLY A 167 -8.70 -15.70 -2.01
C GLY A 167 -10.02 -15.19 -1.46
N ILE A 168 -10.13 -13.92 -1.09
CA ILE A 168 -11.30 -13.30 -0.47
C ILE A 168 -11.96 -12.29 -1.39
N THR A 169 -13.26 -12.02 -1.18
CA THR A 169 -13.92 -10.85 -1.74
C THR A 169 -14.11 -9.80 -0.65
N TYR A 170 -13.93 -8.53 -1.00
CA TYR A 170 -14.36 -7.44 -0.15
C TYR A 170 -15.32 -6.51 -0.90
N GLN A 171 -16.19 -5.85 -0.15
CA GLN A 171 -17.11 -4.83 -0.65
C GLN A 171 -17.26 -3.73 0.40
N VAL A 172 -17.46 -2.50 -0.06
CA VAL A 172 -17.88 -1.38 0.78
C VAL A 172 -19.08 -0.70 0.12
N ASP A 173 -20.18 -0.61 0.86
CA ASP A 173 -21.39 0.09 0.46
C ASP A 173 -21.40 1.47 1.15
N PHE A 174 -21.45 2.52 0.36
CA PHE A 174 -21.55 3.89 0.83
C PHE A 174 -22.96 4.41 0.66
N SER A 175 -23.47 5.07 1.69
CA SER A 175 -24.76 5.75 1.64
C SER A 175 -24.73 7.06 2.44
N LEU A 176 -25.48 8.04 1.97
CA LEU A 176 -25.62 9.33 2.64
C LEU A 176 -27.11 9.71 2.64
N PRO A 177 -27.91 9.13 3.58
CA PRO A 177 -29.34 9.39 3.66
C PRO A 177 -29.65 10.87 3.94
N SER A 178 -30.81 11.34 3.47
CA SER A 178 -31.34 12.64 3.86
C SER A 178 -31.49 12.73 5.39
N GLY A 179 -31.13 13.86 5.97
CA GLY A 179 -31.14 14.08 7.43
C GLY A 179 -29.89 13.54 8.16
N SER A 180 -29.06 12.72 7.51
CA SER A 180 -27.84 12.20 8.15
C SER A 180 -26.70 13.21 8.15
N ARG A 181 -26.09 13.41 9.33
CA ARG A 181 -24.82 14.15 9.48
C ARG A 181 -23.58 13.26 9.36
N PHE A 182 -23.77 12.00 9.03
CA PHE A 182 -22.70 11.01 8.86
C PHE A 182 -22.79 10.31 7.51
N LEU A 183 -21.66 10.16 6.86
CA LEU A 183 -21.47 9.21 5.76
C LEU A 183 -21.42 7.79 6.35
N HIS A 184 -22.22 6.88 5.81
CA HIS A 184 -22.27 5.48 6.22
C HIS A 184 -21.43 4.62 5.27
N CYS A 185 -20.53 3.84 5.82
CA CYS A 185 -19.67 2.92 5.10
C CYS A 185 -19.88 1.50 5.67
N ARG A 186 -20.62 0.64 4.97
CA ARG A 186 -20.82 -0.75 5.34
C ARG A 186 -19.82 -1.63 4.61
N SER A 187 -18.90 -2.23 5.34
CA SER A 187 -17.89 -3.14 4.81
C SER A 187 -18.26 -4.60 5.02
N ARG A 188 -17.90 -5.43 4.04
CA ARG A 188 -18.10 -6.88 4.07
C ARG A 188 -16.90 -7.59 3.44
N ILE A 189 -16.31 -8.54 4.16
CA ILE A 189 -15.30 -9.48 3.65
C ILE A 189 -15.88 -10.88 3.67
N VAL A 190 -15.65 -11.65 2.61
CA VAL A 190 -16.08 -13.05 2.52
C VAL A 190 -14.86 -13.92 2.19
N ASN A 191 -14.65 -14.95 3.00
CA ASN A 191 -13.77 -16.07 2.67
C ASN A 191 -14.58 -17.18 2.02
N PRO A 192 -14.62 -17.29 0.68
CA PRO A 192 -15.39 -18.32 -0.02
C PRO A 192 -14.62 -19.64 -0.19
N THR A 193 -13.44 -19.75 0.43
CA THR A 193 -12.56 -20.94 0.35
C THR A 193 -12.89 -21.95 1.45
N ASN A 194 -12.33 -23.15 1.33
CA ASN A 194 -12.42 -24.19 2.35
C ASN A 194 -11.31 -24.14 3.39
N ASN A 195 -10.47 -23.10 3.37
CA ASN A 195 -9.34 -22.93 4.26
C ASN A 195 -9.50 -21.69 5.14
N VAL A 196 -8.87 -21.71 6.33
CA VAL A 196 -8.66 -20.49 7.11
C VAL A 196 -7.72 -19.59 6.33
N THR A 197 -8.04 -18.29 6.24
CA THR A 197 -7.18 -17.31 5.57
C THR A 197 -6.87 -16.13 6.48
N PRO A 198 -5.65 -15.60 6.45
CA PRO A 198 -5.34 -14.35 7.16
C PRO A 198 -6.10 -13.19 6.54
N VAL A 199 -6.85 -12.47 7.33
CA VAL A 199 -7.58 -11.27 6.88
C VAL A 199 -7.02 -10.03 7.53
N TYR A 200 -6.69 -9.05 6.69
CA TYR A 200 -6.24 -7.72 7.05
C TYR A 200 -7.26 -6.70 6.54
N TRP A 201 -7.61 -5.75 7.39
CA TRP A 201 -8.42 -4.59 7.02
C TRP A 201 -8.08 -3.40 7.89
N TRP A 202 -7.85 -2.24 7.23
CA TRP A 202 -7.74 -0.93 7.85
C TRP A 202 -8.29 0.14 6.92
N SER A 203 -9.11 1.05 7.45
CA SER A 203 -9.46 2.32 6.80
C SER A 203 -8.48 3.38 7.26
N ASN A 204 -7.79 4.04 6.32
CA ASN A 204 -6.81 5.10 6.60
C ASN A 204 -7.42 6.46 6.26
N VAL A 205 -7.58 7.31 7.23
CA VAL A 205 -8.19 8.63 7.08
C VAL A 205 -7.11 9.70 7.27
N ALA A 206 -6.77 10.41 6.21
CA ALA A 206 -5.86 11.54 6.27
C ALA A 206 -6.59 12.79 6.79
N VAL A 207 -6.03 13.41 7.83
CA VAL A 207 -6.59 14.62 8.46
C VAL A 207 -5.52 15.72 8.49
N ARG A 208 -5.87 16.92 8.04
CA ARG A 208 -4.94 18.05 7.98
C ARG A 208 -4.41 18.41 9.37
N THR A 209 -3.08 18.57 9.45
CA THR A 209 -2.36 19.20 10.55
C THR A 209 -1.72 20.52 10.04
N GLY A 210 -0.67 20.99 10.62
CA GLY A 210 0.05 22.18 10.13
C GLY A 210 -0.33 23.46 10.87
N GLY A 211 -0.03 23.48 12.18
CA GLY A 211 -0.21 24.66 13.04
C GLY A 211 -1.65 24.94 13.47
N ASN A 212 -2.58 24.01 13.21
CA ASN A 212 -3.97 24.11 13.60
C ASN A 212 -4.26 23.51 14.99
N ASN A 213 -3.23 23.14 15.74
CA ASN A 213 -3.32 22.54 17.08
C ASN A 213 -4.24 21.31 17.12
N LEU A 214 -4.15 20.44 16.12
CA LEU A 214 -4.98 19.23 16.01
C LEU A 214 -4.70 18.28 17.18
N ARG A 215 -5.76 17.85 17.87
CA ARG A 215 -5.71 16.77 18.87
C ARG A 215 -6.50 15.57 18.41
N VAL A 216 -5.94 14.36 18.58
CA VAL A 216 -6.63 13.09 18.31
C VAL A 216 -7.14 12.51 19.62
N VAL A 217 -8.45 12.25 19.68
CA VAL A 217 -9.14 11.75 20.88
C VAL A 217 -9.73 10.38 20.58
N ALA A 218 -9.42 9.41 21.43
CA ALA A 218 -9.95 8.06 21.38
C ALA A 218 -10.28 7.56 22.80
N PRO A 219 -11.16 6.57 22.99
CA PRO A 219 -11.57 6.09 24.32
C PRO A 219 -10.49 5.15 24.90
N THR A 220 -9.33 5.68 25.23
CA THR A 220 -8.16 4.92 25.67
C THR A 220 -7.34 5.64 26.73
N ASN A 221 -6.54 4.87 27.49
CA ASN A 221 -5.46 5.36 28.36
C ASN A 221 -4.13 4.64 28.08
N ARG A 222 -4.08 3.78 27.07
CA ARG A 222 -2.88 3.04 26.63
C ARG A 222 -2.86 2.90 25.13
N ALA A 223 -1.65 2.79 24.58
CA ALA A 223 -1.43 2.50 23.16
C ALA A 223 -0.33 1.43 23.01
N TYR A 224 -0.39 0.69 21.91
CA TYR A 224 0.77 -0.08 21.45
C TYR A 224 1.60 0.80 20.50
N THR A 225 2.91 0.63 20.56
CA THR A 225 3.89 1.16 19.61
C THR A 225 5.06 0.19 19.55
N HIS A 226 6.12 0.48 18.80
CA HIS A 226 7.28 -0.40 18.81
C HIS A 226 8.59 0.39 18.93
N HIS A 227 9.59 -0.23 19.55
CA HIS A 227 10.99 0.18 19.50
C HIS A 227 11.81 -0.95 18.89
N ASN A 228 12.55 -0.67 17.81
CA ASN A 228 13.37 -1.66 17.12
C ASN A 228 12.62 -2.98 16.83
N TYR A 229 11.38 -2.88 16.31
CA TYR A 229 10.49 -4.02 16.05
C TYR A 229 10.00 -4.79 17.29
N ASN A 230 10.24 -4.31 18.50
CA ASN A 230 9.64 -4.86 19.71
C ASN A 230 8.39 -4.06 20.09
N VAL A 231 7.22 -4.69 20.01
CA VAL A 231 5.92 -4.07 20.35
C VAL A 231 5.79 -3.95 21.86
N ILE A 232 5.48 -2.75 22.32
CA ILE A 232 5.31 -2.40 23.74
C ILE A 232 4.00 -1.68 23.96
N THR A 233 3.57 -1.62 25.23
CA THR A 233 2.43 -0.78 25.65
C THR A 233 2.93 0.49 26.31
N VAL A 234 2.37 1.64 25.94
CA VAL A 234 2.71 2.97 26.46
C VAL A 234 1.47 3.67 27.02
N PRO A 235 1.62 4.59 28.00
CA PRO A 235 0.50 5.37 28.53
C PRO A 235 0.03 6.44 27.52
N VAL A 236 -1.23 6.89 27.68
CA VAL A 236 -1.88 7.98 26.94
C VAL A 236 -2.52 8.91 27.97
N PRO A 237 -2.36 10.23 27.89
CA PRO A 237 -1.84 10.99 26.74
C PRO A 237 -0.32 11.18 26.71
N GLU A 238 0.38 11.07 27.84
CA GLU A 238 1.80 11.38 27.94
C GLU A 238 2.67 10.14 27.82
N TYR A 239 3.66 10.21 26.93
CA TYR A 239 4.70 9.19 26.77
C TYR A 239 6.01 9.86 26.33
N ASP A 240 7.12 9.48 26.96
CA ASP A 240 8.48 9.99 26.69
C ASP A 240 8.56 11.54 26.74
N GLY A 241 7.80 12.14 27.68
CA GLY A 241 7.79 13.58 27.92
C GLY A 241 6.98 14.42 26.93
N ILE A 242 6.19 13.80 26.08
CA ILE A 242 5.30 14.49 25.12
C ILE A 242 3.86 14.00 25.26
N ASP A 243 2.89 14.88 24.98
CA ASP A 243 1.49 14.50 24.77
C ASP A 243 1.35 13.93 23.34
N ILE A 244 1.25 12.60 23.25
CA ILE A 244 1.18 11.84 21.98
C ILE A 244 -0.17 11.97 21.28
N THR A 245 -1.15 12.62 21.88
CA THR A 245 -2.46 12.87 21.27
C THR A 245 -2.43 14.06 20.31
N TYR A 246 -1.35 14.84 20.32
CA TYR A 246 -1.07 15.89 19.34
C TYR A 246 -0.02 15.38 18.34
N PRO A 247 -0.41 15.10 17.08
CA PRO A 247 0.53 14.56 16.08
C PRO A 247 1.77 15.43 15.86
N GLU A 248 1.63 16.76 16.03
CA GLU A 248 2.72 17.73 15.87
C GLU A 248 3.77 17.69 16.99
N ASN A 249 3.51 16.99 18.10
CA ASN A 249 4.49 16.84 19.18
C ASN A 249 5.51 15.74 18.89
N SER A 250 5.24 14.84 17.92
CA SER A 250 6.15 13.74 17.64
C SER A 250 7.40 14.23 16.89
N PRO A 251 8.61 13.94 17.40
CA PRO A 251 9.85 14.30 16.70
C PRO A 251 10.17 13.41 15.51
N VAL A 252 9.56 12.21 15.42
CA VAL A 252 9.81 11.19 14.40
C VAL A 252 8.51 10.58 13.91
N ALA A 253 8.54 9.90 12.77
CA ALA A 253 7.38 9.13 12.32
C ALA A 253 7.08 7.99 13.28
N VAL A 254 5.82 7.84 13.67
CA VAL A 254 5.40 6.87 14.68
C VAL A 254 3.96 6.42 14.50
N ASP A 255 3.75 5.15 14.84
CA ASP A 255 2.44 4.50 14.95
C ASP A 255 2.06 4.35 16.43
N TYR A 256 0.89 4.88 16.80
CA TYR A 256 0.25 4.60 18.09
C TYR A 256 -1.06 3.86 17.85
N PHE A 257 -1.13 2.59 18.27
CA PHE A 257 -2.35 1.79 18.20
C PHE A 257 -3.09 1.89 19.53
N TRP A 258 -4.22 2.58 19.52
CA TRP A 258 -4.99 2.87 20.73
C TRP A 258 -5.68 1.61 21.27
N LYS A 259 -5.35 1.23 22.50
CA LYS A 259 -6.04 0.16 23.22
C LYS A 259 -7.34 0.70 23.80
N THR A 260 -8.43 0.59 23.04
CA THR A 260 -9.74 1.12 23.42
C THR A 260 -10.31 0.42 24.66
N ARG A 261 -11.02 1.18 25.50
CA ARG A 261 -11.71 0.62 26.68
C ARG A 261 -12.85 -0.30 26.22
N PRO A 262 -13.06 -1.47 26.86
CA PRO A 262 -14.03 -2.48 26.42
C PRO A 262 -15.49 -1.99 26.38
N ASP A 263 -15.86 -1.08 27.27
CA ASP A 263 -17.21 -0.54 27.49
C ASP A 263 -17.48 0.79 26.79
N ALA A 264 -16.48 1.34 26.11
CA ALA A 264 -16.58 2.60 25.40
C ALA A 264 -17.01 2.42 23.93
N PRO A 265 -17.67 3.42 23.32
CA PRO A 265 -17.92 3.42 21.89
C PRO A 265 -16.59 3.43 21.12
N LEU A 266 -16.55 2.70 19.98
CA LEU A 266 -15.34 2.58 19.18
C LEU A 266 -15.21 3.78 18.23
N TYR A 267 -14.57 4.86 18.67
CA TYR A 267 -14.39 6.08 17.90
C TYR A 267 -12.93 6.57 17.85
N MET A 268 -12.67 7.43 16.89
CA MET A 268 -11.57 8.40 16.90
C MET A 268 -12.07 9.75 16.43
N ALA A 269 -11.68 10.81 17.12
CA ALA A 269 -11.97 12.19 16.72
C ALA A 269 -10.65 12.94 16.52
N ALA A 270 -10.54 13.66 15.42
CA ALA A 270 -9.44 14.58 15.13
C ALA A 270 -10.01 15.99 15.14
N VAL A 271 -9.63 16.78 16.14
CA VAL A 271 -10.26 18.08 16.45
C VAL A 271 -9.19 19.16 16.53
N ASP A 272 -9.38 20.24 15.79
CA ASP A 272 -8.45 21.37 15.73
C ASP A 272 -8.58 22.33 16.93
N GLY A 273 -7.73 23.37 16.93
CA GLY A 273 -7.70 24.39 17.98
C GLY A 273 -9.00 25.23 18.13
N GLU A 274 -9.87 25.20 17.12
CA GLU A 274 -11.19 25.82 17.16
C GLU A 274 -12.30 24.89 17.68
N GLY A 275 -11.96 23.64 18.03
CA GLY A 275 -12.90 22.61 18.45
C GLY A 275 -13.63 21.92 17.30
N LYS A 276 -13.21 22.11 16.06
CA LYS A 276 -13.83 21.58 14.85
C LYS A 276 -13.01 20.44 14.25
N GLY A 277 -13.66 19.46 13.63
CA GLY A 277 -12.94 18.37 13.03
C GLY A 277 -13.80 17.25 12.48
N LEU A 278 -13.18 16.06 12.41
CA LEU A 278 -13.77 14.83 11.95
C LEU A 278 -13.91 13.84 13.10
N VAL A 279 -15.03 13.15 13.18
CA VAL A 279 -15.19 11.96 14.02
C VAL A 279 -15.48 10.73 13.16
N GLN A 280 -14.76 9.65 13.45
CA GLN A 280 -15.01 8.30 12.95
C GLN A 280 -15.56 7.43 14.10
N LEU A 281 -16.65 6.72 13.85
CA LEU A 281 -17.25 5.75 14.76
C LEU A 281 -17.45 4.42 14.03
N SER A 282 -17.36 3.28 14.72
CA SER A 282 -17.66 2.00 14.09
C SER A 282 -18.48 1.06 14.96
N SER A 283 -19.05 0.02 14.31
CA SER A 283 -19.63 -1.13 14.99
C SER A 283 -18.55 -1.99 15.67
N SER A 284 -18.95 -2.89 16.55
CA SER A 284 -18.11 -3.60 17.53
C SER A 284 -17.02 -4.51 16.94
N ARG A 285 -17.14 -4.93 15.67
CA ARG A 285 -16.15 -5.80 15.03
C ARG A 285 -14.84 -5.08 14.73
N LEU A 286 -14.88 -3.80 14.40
CA LEU A 286 -13.71 -3.01 13.99
C LEU A 286 -13.00 -2.42 15.23
N LYS A 287 -12.18 -3.25 15.90
CA LYS A 287 -11.61 -2.95 17.22
C LYS A 287 -10.35 -2.10 17.18
N GLY A 288 -9.53 -2.23 16.15
CA GLY A 288 -8.26 -1.50 16.01
C GLY A 288 -8.49 0.00 15.81
N ARG A 289 -7.65 0.80 16.46
CA ARG A 289 -7.58 2.26 16.30
C ARG A 289 -6.13 2.68 16.26
N LYS A 290 -5.76 3.55 15.32
CA LYS A 290 -4.37 3.96 15.14
C LYS A 290 -4.28 5.44 14.83
N LEU A 291 -3.27 6.08 15.40
CA LEU A 291 -2.75 7.36 14.95
C LEU A 291 -1.38 7.11 14.29
N PHE A 292 -1.22 7.53 13.05
CA PHE A 292 0.08 7.70 12.42
C PHE A 292 0.43 9.18 12.38
N SER A 293 1.58 9.53 12.93
CA SER A 293 2.18 10.86 12.82
C SER A 293 3.44 10.78 11.97
N TRP A 294 3.61 11.72 11.04
CA TRP A 294 4.83 11.85 10.24
C TRP A 294 6.04 12.28 11.07
N GLY A 295 5.79 13.02 12.17
CA GLY A 295 6.84 13.67 12.96
C GLY A 295 7.28 15.00 12.35
N ASN A 296 8.20 15.69 13.07
CA ASN A 296 8.68 17.04 12.76
C ASN A 296 10.13 17.06 12.25
N GLY A 297 10.70 15.90 11.94
CA GLY A 297 12.05 15.78 11.46
C GLY A 297 12.20 16.24 10.01
N LYS A 298 13.42 16.60 9.61
CA LYS A 298 13.77 17.05 8.26
C LYS A 298 13.31 16.07 7.16
N GLY A 299 13.49 14.76 7.39
CA GLY A 299 13.05 13.73 6.46
C GLY A 299 11.55 13.59 6.39
N SER A 300 10.85 13.76 7.51
CA SER A 300 9.39 13.77 7.61
C SER A 300 8.76 14.93 6.85
N ASP A 301 9.32 16.14 7.01
CA ASP A 301 8.88 17.32 6.27
C ASP A 301 9.10 17.13 4.77
N HIS A 302 10.28 16.62 4.38
CA HIS A 302 10.59 16.36 2.97
C HIS A 302 9.66 15.32 2.34
N TRP A 303 9.28 14.25 3.08
CA TRP A 303 8.28 13.29 2.59
C TRP A 303 6.92 13.92 2.35
N GLN A 304 6.42 14.75 3.27
CA GLN A 304 5.13 15.41 3.12
C GLN A 304 5.14 16.37 1.92
N GLU A 305 6.21 17.15 1.72
CA GLU A 305 6.40 17.97 0.52
C GLU A 305 6.50 17.11 -0.76
N TRP A 306 7.19 15.94 -0.66
CA TRP A 306 7.32 15.01 -1.79
C TRP A 306 5.98 14.46 -2.26
N LEU A 307 5.02 14.33 -1.35
CA LEU A 307 3.66 13.80 -1.59
C LEU A 307 2.67 14.86 -2.08
N THR A 308 3.00 16.15 -1.99
CA THR A 308 2.09 17.25 -2.32
C THR A 308 2.44 17.96 -3.61
N HIS A 309 1.53 18.83 -4.07
CA HIS A 309 1.81 19.81 -5.12
C HIS A 309 2.63 20.97 -4.55
N ASP A 310 3.54 21.51 -5.36
CA ASP A 310 4.43 22.58 -4.96
C ASP A 310 3.63 23.83 -4.52
N GLY A 311 3.92 24.34 -3.34
CA GLY A 311 3.25 25.50 -2.74
C GLY A 311 2.01 25.18 -1.88
N ASP A 312 1.58 23.93 -1.81
CA ASP A 312 0.51 23.51 -0.92
C ASP A 312 1.05 23.15 0.49
N ASP A 313 0.25 23.43 1.52
CA ASP A 313 0.49 22.89 2.85
C ASP A 313 0.12 21.40 2.87
N GLY A 314 1.13 20.54 2.84
CA GLY A 314 1.03 19.09 2.78
C GLY A 314 0.94 18.40 4.13
N LYS A 315 0.90 19.13 5.25
CA LYS A 315 0.98 18.50 6.58
C LYS A 315 -0.33 17.83 6.98
N TYR A 316 -0.22 16.55 7.35
CA TYR A 316 -1.36 15.74 7.79
C TYR A 316 -0.91 14.60 8.72
N CYS A 317 -1.85 14.03 9.43
CA CYS A 317 -1.72 12.75 10.14
C CYS A 317 -2.77 11.77 9.62
N GLU A 318 -2.68 10.52 10.02
CA GLU A 318 -3.71 9.53 9.71
C GLU A 318 -4.35 8.98 10.98
N ILE A 319 -5.69 9.04 11.06
CA ILE A 319 -6.48 8.27 12.01
C ILE A 319 -7.02 7.05 11.28
N GLN A 320 -6.89 5.87 11.90
CA GLN A 320 -7.17 4.62 11.19
C GLN A 320 -8.00 3.67 12.06
N ALA A 321 -8.86 2.88 11.41
CA ALA A 321 -9.63 1.83 12.08
C ALA A 321 -9.44 0.48 11.41
N GLY A 322 -9.25 -0.59 12.21
CA GLY A 322 -8.94 -1.91 11.70
C GLY A 322 -9.59 -3.07 12.46
N LEU A 323 -9.52 -4.26 11.87
CA LEU A 323 -10.04 -5.48 12.48
C LEU A 323 -9.17 -5.94 13.65
N ALA A 324 -7.85 -5.95 13.48
CA ALA A 324 -6.88 -6.34 14.49
C ALA A 324 -6.47 -5.16 15.38
N PRO A 325 -5.93 -5.41 16.59
CA PRO A 325 -5.43 -4.37 17.47
C PRO A 325 -4.31 -3.53 16.87
N THR A 326 -3.43 -4.16 16.07
CA THR A 326 -2.30 -3.50 15.39
C THR A 326 -2.25 -3.86 13.91
N GLN A 327 -1.44 -3.14 13.13
CA GLN A 327 -1.15 -3.46 11.72
C GLN A 327 -0.09 -4.56 11.57
N TYR A 328 0.49 -5.01 12.68
CA TYR A 328 1.46 -6.13 12.69
C TYR A 328 0.78 -7.49 12.70
N GLU A 329 -0.54 -7.51 12.59
CA GLU A 329 -1.39 -8.68 12.73
C GLU A 329 -2.42 -8.77 11.60
N SER A 330 -2.73 -10.00 11.19
CA SER A 330 -3.96 -10.36 10.48
C SER A 330 -4.77 -11.29 11.36
N LEU A 331 -6.09 -11.37 11.15
CA LEU A 331 -6.95 -12.28 11.90
C LEU A 331 -7.27 -13.54 11.10
N PRO A 332 -7.28 -14.75 11.71
CA PRO A 332 -7.63 -15.98 11.03
C PRO A 332 -9.14 -16.02 10.74
N MET A 333 -9.51 -15.85 9.48
CA MET A 333 -10.90 -15.93 9.06
C MET A 333 -11.28 -17.36 8.68
N PRO A 334 -12.29 -17.96 9.34
CA PRO A 334 -12.74 -19.31 9.04
C PRO A 334 -13.20 -19.47 7.58
N PRO A 335 -13.20 -20.72 7.05
CA PRO A 335 -13.72 -21.03 5.72
C PRO A 335 -15.22 -20.73 5.63
N ASN A 336 -15.67 -20.37 4.43
CA ASN A 336 -17.09 -20.14 4.10
C ASN A 336 -17.78 -19.15 5.06
N THR A 337 -17.06 -18.10 5.48
CA THR A 337 -17.51 -17.13 6.49
C THR A 337 -17.53 -15.72 5.89
N ALA A 338 -18.43 -14.88 6.42
CA ALA A 338 -18.49 -13.45 6.12
C ALA A 338 -18.32 -12.63 7.41
N TRP A 339 -17.48 -11.59 7.36
CA TRP A 339 -17.34 -10.57 8.41
C TRP A 339 -17.85 -9.25 7.88
N GLU A 340 -18.63 -8.55 8.72
CA GLU A 340 -19.27 -7.30 8.36
C GLU A 340 -19.17 -6.30 9.51
N TRP A 341 -19.07 -5.02 9.15
CA TRP A 341 -19.08 -3.90 10.10
C TRP A 341 -19.54 -2.61 9.39
N VAL A 342 -19.76 -1.59 10.17
CA VAL A 342 -20.08 -0.24 9.70
C VAL A 342 -19.10 0.75 10.26
N GLU A 343 -18.71 1.70 9.45
CA GLU A 343 -17.99 2.92 9.82
C GLU A 343 -18.84 4.14 9.48
N LEU A 344 -18.84 5.12 10.36
CA LEU A 344 -19.55 6.39 10.22
C LEU A 344 -18.54 7.52 10.28
N TYR A 345 -18.62 8.46 9.33
CA TYR A 345 -17.74 9.62 9.25
C TYR A 345 -18.57 10.89 9.23
N GLY A 346 -18.31 11.82 10.16
CA GLY A 346 -19.06 13.06 10.25
C GLY A 346 -18.24 14.21 10.84
N ALA A 347 -18.78 15.43 10.69
CA ALA A 347 -18.21 16.60 11.33
C ALA A 347 -18.47 16.58 12.84
N ILE A 348 -17.51 17.08 13.60
CA ILE A 348 -17.63 17.33 15.03
C ILE A 348 -17.29 18.79 15.34
N ASN A 349 -18.06 19.38 16.28
CA ASN A 349 -17.81 20.73 16.77
C ASN A 349 -18.00 20.74 18.28
N LEU A 350 -16.95 21.04 19.02
CA LEU A 350 -16.87 20.96 20.48
C LEU A 350 -16.26 22.23 21.06
N VAL A 351 -16.44 22.43 22.34
CA VAL A 351 -15.82 23.54 23.06
C VAL A 351 -14.32 23.35 23.13
N PRO A 352 -13.49 24.27 22.58
CA PRO A 352 -12.04 24.11 22.50
C PRO A 352 -11.37 23.81 23.84
N GLU A 353 -11.79 24.49 24.92
CA GLU A 353 -11.23 24.33 26.26
C GLU A 353 -11.41 22.91 26.82
N LYS A 354 -12.49 22.21 26.44
CA LYS A 354 -12.70 20.81 26.81
C LYS A 354 -11.75 19.88 26.03
N ILE A 355 -11.56 20.14 24.74
CA ILE A 355 -10.72 19.32 23.86
C ILE A 355 -9.24 19.49 24.20
N HIS A 356 -8.79 20.73 24.44
CA HIS A 356 -7.38 21.02 24.69
C HIS A 356 -7.04 21.07 26.20
N GLY A 357 -7.99 20.74 27.07
CA GLY A 357 -7.80 20.55 28.51
C GLY A 357 -7.30 19.16 28.86
N LYS A 358 -7.79 18.61 29.99
CA LYS A 358 -7.45 17.24 30.40
C LYS A 358 -7.96 16.23 29.36
N TYR A 359 -7.18 15.19 29.08
CA TYR A 359 -7.55 14.19 28.07
C TYR A 359 -8.87 13.46 28.40
N THR A 360 -9.14 13.22 29.67
CA THR A 360 -10.42 12.64 30.15
C THR A 360 -11.62 13.54 29.85
N ASP A 361 -11.44 14.86 29.89
CA ASP A 361 -12.50 15.82 29.59
C ASP A 361 -12.77 15.85 28.08
N ALA A 362 -11.70 15.74 27.27
CA ALA A 362 -11.80 15.61 25.83
C ALA A 362 -12.54 14.32 25.43
N GLN A 363 -12.22 13.19 26.05
CA GLN A 363 -12.94 11.92 25.84
C GLN A 363 -14.42 12.06 26.18
N SER A 364 -14.75 12.64 27.35
CA SER A 364 -16.12 12.86 27.79
C SER A 364 -16.91 13.77 26.83
N ALA A 365 -16.26 14.83 26.30
CA ALA A 365 -16.90 15.74 25.36
C ALA A 365 -17.25 15.05 24.03
N VAL A 366 -16.35 14.22 23.50
CA VAL A 366 -16.62 13.44 22.27
C VAL A 366 -17.73 12.40 22.51
N GLU A 367 -17.69 11.68 23.65
CA GLU A 367 -18.71 10.70 23.99
C GLU A 367 -20.10 11.32 24.18
N GLU A 368 -20.17 12.50 24.78
CA GLU A 368 -21.43 13.26 24.92
C GLU A 368 -21.96 13.74 23.56
N PHE A 369 -21.08 14.24 22.70
CA PHE A 369 -21.44 14.57 21.31
C PHE A 369 -22.03 13.38 20.58
N LEU A 370 -21.38 12.23 20.64
CA LEU A 370 -21.85 11.01 19.96
C LEU A 370 -23.20 10.53 20.47
N LYS A 371 -23.44 10.59 21.80
CA LYS A 371 -24.75 10.25 22.41
C LYS A 371 -25.87 11.19 21.96
N THR A 372 -25.55 12.46 21.68
CA THR A 372 -26.51 13.45 21.19
C THR A 372 -26.75 13.32 19.69
N ALA A 373 -25.67 13.06 18.91
CA ALA A 373 -25.71 13.02 17.46
C ALA A 373 -26.33 11.73 16.90
N LEU A 374 -26.20 10.62 17.62
CA LEU A 374 -26.64 9.29 17.18
C LEU A 374 -27.44 8.55 18.25
N PRO A 375 -28.53 7.85 17.89
CA PRO A 375 -29.20 6.91 18.79
C PRO A 375 -28.24 5.86 19.35
N LYS A 376 -28.54 5.35 20.53
CA LYS A 376 -27.78 4.26 21.13
C LYS A 376 -27.70 3.08 20.17
N ASP A 377 -26.50 2.47 20.08
CA ASP A 377 -26.21 1.32 19.22
C ASP A 377 -26.51 1.55 17.71
N TYR A 378 -26.43 2.82 17.27
CA TYR A 378 -26.80 3.19 15.90
C TYR A 378 -26.04 2.36 14.84
N ALA A 379 -24.71 2.23 14.95
CA ALA A 379 -23.90 1.50 13.98
C ALA A 379 -24.29 0.00 13.91
N GLU A 380 -24.57 -0.64 15.05
CA GLU A 380 -25.06 -2.02 15.11
C GLU A 380 -26.47 -2.19 14.53
N ASN A 381 -27.33 -1.23 14.80
CA ASN A 381 -28.69 -1.22 14.25
C ASN A 381 -28.67 -1.04 12.73
N PHE A 382 -27.88 -0.11 12.23
CA PHE A 382 -27.69 0.11 10.80
C PHE A 382 -27.12 -1.15 10.12
N LEU A 383 -26.13 -1.79 10.74
CA LEU A 383 -25.56 -3.05 10.25
C LEU A 383 -26.63 -4.13 10.08
N ARG A 384 -27.54 -4.28 11.06
CA ARG A 384 -28.65 -5.26 10.99
C ARG A 384 -29.70 -4.90 9.93
N GLN A 385 -30.12 -3.64 9.89
CA GLN A 385 -31.15 -3.16 8.97
C GLN A 385 -30.74 -3.27 7.50
N THR A 386 -29.46 -3.02 7.18
CA THR A 386 -28.93 -3.06 5.82
C THR A 386 -28.39 -4.43 5.38
N ALA A 387 -28.56 -5.50 6.19
CA ALA A 387 -27.99 -6.81 5.91
C ALA A 387 -28.53 -7.46 4.61
N ALA A 388 -29.80 -7.25 4.26
CA ALA A 388 -30.37 -7.72 3.01
C ALA A 388 -29.86 -6.90 1.82
N LEU A 389 -29.77 -5.58 2.00
CA LEU A 389 -29.33 -4.64 0.97
C LEU A 389 -27.87 -4.87 0.56
N ALA A 390 -26.99 -5.20 1.52
CA ALA A 390 -25.62 -5.57 1.26
C ALA A 390 -25.44 -6.81 0.35
N LYS A 391 -26.47 -7.64 0.25
CA LYS A 391 -26.50 -8.87 -0.59
C LYS A 391 -27.35 -8.69 -1.86
N LYS A 392 -27.93 -7.51 -2.09
CA LYS A 392 -28.67 -7.17 -3.31
C LYS A 392 -27.68 -7.02 -4.45
N PRO A 393 -27.87 -7.69 -5.61
CA PRO A 393 -27.07 -7.39 -6.79
C PRO A 393 -27.31 -5.95 -7.26
N LEU A 394 -26.23 -5.21 -7.54
CA LEU A 394 -26.31 -3.90 -8.18
C LEU A 394 -25.95 -4.07 -9.66
N THR A 395 -26.86 -3.67 -10.55
CA THR A 395 -26.75 -3.92 -12.00
C THR A 395 -26.11 -2.77 -12.77
N ASP A 396 -26.10 -1.58 -12.20
CA ASP A 396 -25.51 -0.40 -12.83
C ASP A 396 -24.01 -0.31 -12.51
N LEU A 397 -23.22 -1.11 -13.24
CA LEU A 397 -21.76 -1.16 -13.13
C LEU A 397 -21.15 0.04 -13.86
N ILE A 398 -20.44 0.90 -13.13
CA ILE A 398 -19.86 2.16 -13.64
C ILE A 398 -18.34 2.12 -13.75
N CYS A 399 -17.67 1.21 -13.04
CA CYS A 399 -16.23 0.96 -13.16
C CYS A 399 -15.96 -0.53 -13.05
N LYS A 400 -15.00 -1.03 -13.83
CA LYS A 400 -14.58 -2.43 -13.80
C LYS A 400 -13.23 -2.54 -13.09
N GLY A 401 -13.12 -3.52 -12.22
CA GLY A 401 -11.88 -3.92 -11.56
C GLY A 401 -11.12 -4.99 -12.33
N SER A 402 -10.46 -5.92 -11.63
CA SER A 402 -9.66 -6.96 -12.25
C SER A 402 -10.49 -8.14 -12.77
N SER A 403 -10.03 -8.82 -13.82
CA SER A 403 -10.67 -10.03 -14.36
C SER A 403 -10.52 -11.27 -13.47
N TRP A 404 -9.70 -11.22 -12.44
CA TRP A 404 -9.39 -12.40 -11.63
C TRP A 404 -10.61 -12.98 -10.91
N GLY A 405 -11.56 -12.13 -10.51
CA GLY A 405 -12.82 -12.62 -9.93
C GLY A 405 -13.67 -13.40 -10.95
N ALA A 406 -13.71 -12.93 -12.22
CA ALA A 406 -14.41 -13.63 -13.30
C ALA A 406 -13.73 -14.96 -13.64
N LEU A 407 -12.38 -14.96 -13.71
CA LEU A 407 -11.58 -16.16 -13.97
C LEU A 407 -11.76 -17.21 -12.86
N GLU A 408 -11.75 -16.78 -11.60
CA GLU A 408 -12.02 -17.70 -10.47
C GLU A 408 -13.44 -18.26 -10.48
N ASN A 409 -14.43 -17.46 -10.85
CA ASN A 409 -15.80 -17.95 -11.06
C ASN A 409 -15.87 -18.98 -12.20
N LEU A 410 -15.14 -18.77 -13.30
CA LEU A 410 -15.04 -19.74 -14.40
C LEU A 410 -14.41 -21.03 -13.89
N ARG A 411 -13.29 -20.98 -13.16
CA ARG A 411 -12.62 -22.15 -12.58
C ARG A 411 -13.58 -22.92 -11.66
N ARG A 412 -14.27 -22.24 -10.76
CA ARG A 412 -15.25 -22.84 -9.85
C ARG A 412 -16.39 -23.54 -10.59
N LYS A 413 -16.86 -22.92 -11.66
CA LYS A 413 -17.91 -23.52 -12.52
C LYS A 413 -17.42 -24.83 -13.16
N THR A 414 -16.17 -24.92 -13.62
CA THR A 414 -15.63 -26.16 -14.25
C THR A 414 -15.56 -27.33 -13.28
N ILE A 415 -15.50 -27.09 -11.98
CA ILE A 415 -15.46 -28.11 -10.93
C ILE A 415 -16.78 -28.22 -10.14
N GLY A 416 -17.87 -27.60 -10.61
CA GLY A 416 -19.18 -27.66 -9.99
C GLY A 416 -19.34 -26.88 -8.68
N ASN A 417 -18.43 -25.96 -8.38
CA ASN A 417 -18.48 -25.13 -7.18
C ASN A 417 -19.29 -23.84 -7.39
N ARG A 418 -19.79 -23.29 -6.27
CA ARG A 418 -20.50 -22.00 -6.27
C ARG A 418 -19.53 -20.86 -6.63
N PRO A 419 -20.01 -19.76 -7.25
CA PRO A 419 -19.18 -18.57 -7.50
C PRO A 419 -18.69 -17.97 -6.17
N ILE A 420 -17.63 -17.15 -6.26
CA ILE A 420 -17.04 -16.48 -5.08
C ILE A 420 -18.02 -15.50 -4.41
N SER A 421 -19.00 -15.00 -5.17
CA SER A 421 -20.12 -14.21 -4.68
C SER A 421 -21.35 -14.44 -5.56
N GLN A 422 -22.55 -14.38 -4.96
CA GLN A 422 -23.81 -14.50 -5.70
C GLN A 422 -24.38 -13.15 -6.15
N HIS A 423 -23.92 -12.05 -5.56
CA HIS A 423 -24.45 -10.71 -5.79
C HIS A 423 -23.42 -9.72 -6.34
N LEU A 424 -22.13 -10.03 -6.30
CA LEU A 424 -21.07 -9.21 -6.91
C LEU A 424 -20.80 -9.71 -8.33
N GLN A 425 -20.87 -8.79 -9.28
CA GLN A 425 -20.64 -9.08 -10.70
C GLN A 425 -19.17 -8.87 -11.06
N PHE A 426 -18.49 -9.95 -11.41
CA PHE A 426 -17.12 -9.89 -11.93
C PHE A 426 -17.15 -10.11 -13.45
N THR A 427 -16.51 -9.25 -14.20
CA THR A 427 -16.47 -9.27 -15.66
C THR A 427 -15.04 -9.38 -16.16
N GLU A 428 -14.85 -9.88 -17.37
CA GLU A 428 -13.54 -9.89 -18.03
C GLU A 428 -13.14 -8.48 -18.46
N THR A 429 -11.86 -8.16 -18.30
CA THR A 429 -11.18 -6.96 -18.78
C THR A 429 -9.87 -7.37 -19.44
N ASP A 430 -9.16 -6.48 -20.12
CA ASP A 430 -7.86 -6.79 -20.76
C ASP A 430 -6.71 -6.60 -19.76
N ASP A 431 -6.64 -7.45 -18.72
CA ASP A 431 -5.62 -7.40 -17.68
C ASP A 431 -4.67 -8.63 -17.66
N GLY A 432 -4.62 -9.38 -18.76
CA GLY A 432 -3.66 -10.47 -18.97
C GLY A 432 -4.01 -11.80 -18.32
N VAL A 433 -5.29 -12.06 -18.00
CA VAL A 433 -5.73 -13.37 -17.47
C VAL A 433 -5.94 -14.45 -18.54
N ASP A 434 -5.86 -14.09 -19.81
CA ASP A 434 -6.11 -15.03 -20.94
C ASP A 434 -5.21 -16.24 -20.91
N ASP A 435 -3.96 -16.09 -20.50
CA ASP A 435 -3.00 -17.19 -20.35
C ASP A 435 -3.51 -18.24 -19.35
N TRP A 436 -4.03 -17.78 -18.22
CA TRP A 436 -4.59 -18.63 -17.16
C TRP A 436 -5.92 -19.24 -17.56
N LYS A 437 -6.74 -18.50 -18.33
CA LYS A 437 -7.97 -19.01 -18.94
C LYS A 437 -7.69 -20.12 -19.94
N ASN A 438 -6.66 -19.95 -20.77
CA ASN A 438 -6.22 -20.98 -21.71
C ASN A 438 -5.70 -22.24 -20.97
N LEU A 439 -4.89 -22.05 -19.93
CA LEU A 439 -4.48 -23.15 -19.06
C LEU A 439 -5.67 -23.91 -18.47
N LEU A 440 -6.69 -23.21 -17.98
CA LEU A 440 -7.89 -23.83 -17.41
C LEU A 440 -8.68 -24.64 -18.42
N LEU A 441 -8.93 -24.08 -19.60
CA LEU A 441 -9.83 -24.67 -20.60
C LEU A 441 -9.13 -25.71 -21.48
N ASN A 442 -7.85 -25.51 -21.81
CA ASN A 442 -7.11 -26.31 -22.78
C ASN A 442 -5.99 -27.13 -22.14
N GLY A 443 -5.68 -26.93 -20.86
CA GLY A 443 -4.59 -27.60 -20.14
C GLY A 443 -3.19 -27.20 -20.64
N SER A 444 -3.06 -25.98 -21.19
CA SER A 444 -1.80 -25.43 -21.71
C SER A 444 -1.85 -23.91 -21.68
N PHE A 445 -0.72 -23.26 -21.44
CA PHE A 445 -0.59 -21.80 -21.59
C PHE A 445 -0.54 -21.38 -23.07
N GLY A 446 -0.17 -22.27 -23.99
CA GLY A 446 0.08 -21.94 -25.39
C GLY A 446 1.48 -21.35 -25.61
N GLU A 447 1.69 -20.78 -26.81
CA GLU A 447 2.97 -20.19 -27.22
C GLU A 447 3.06 -18.72 -26.79
N HIS A 448 4.23 -18.31 -26.30
CA HIS A 448 4.51 -16.95 -25.86
C HIS A 448 5.83 -16.45 -26.43
N ASN A 449 5.85 -15.14 -26.78
CA ASN A 449 7.08 -14.49 -27.22
C ASN A 449 8.00 -14.25 -26.00
N PRO A 450 9.23 -14.81 -25.97
CA PRO A 450 10.13 -14.67 -24.82
C PRO A 450 10.67 -13.25 -24.61
N LEU A 451 10.48 -12.35 -25.58
CA LEU A 451 10.88 -10.94 -25.49
C LEU A 451 9.74 -10.01 -24.99
N VAL A 452 8.58 -10.59 -24.70
CA VAL A 452 7.44 -9.86 -24.12
C VAL A 452 7.25 -10.30 -22.67
N ALA A 453 7.12 -9.33 -21.77
CA ALA A 453 6.90 -9.60 -20.35
C ALA A 453 5.54 -10.30 -20.13
N PRO A 454 5.48 -11.32 -19.25
CA PRO A 454 4.23 -11.87 -18.78
C PRO A 454 3.38 -10.80 -18.06
N LYS A 455 2.10 -10.73 -18.39
CA LYS A 455 1.22 -9.69 -17.87
C LYS A 455 0.63 -10.02 -16.49
N SER A 456 0.57 -11.29 -16.12
CA SER A 456 -0.09 -11.72 -14.87
C SER A 456 0.54 -12.97 -14.27
N TYR A 457 0.36 -13.10 -12.94
CA TYR A 457 0.93 -14.17 -12.12
C TYR A 457 -0.12 -14.66 -11.10
N THR A 458 0.14 -15.81 -10.45
CA THR A 458 -0.67 -16.29 -9.32
C THR A 458 0.17 -17.02 -8.28
N THR A 459 -0.33 -17.03 -7.04
CA THR A 459 0.20 -17.83 -5.92
C THR A 459 -0.81 -18.84 -5.40
N GLN A 460 -2.01 -18.91 -6.00
CA GLN A 460 -3.08 -19.78 -5.54
C GLN A 460 -2.81 -21.24 -5.94
N THR A 461 -2.90 -22.13 -4.97
CA THR A 461 -2.55 -23.57 -5.10
C THR A 461 -3.26 -24.26 -6.25
N GLU A 462 -4.51 -23.94 -6.50
CA GLU A 462 -5.32 -24.56 -7.56
C GLU A 462 -4.77 -24.27 -8.95
N TRP A 463 -4.31 -23.05 -9.17
CA TRP A 463 -3.69 -22.63 -10.42
C TRP A 463 -2.28 -23.21 -10.58
N ILE A 464 -1.50 -23.25 -9.50
CA ILE A 464 -0.18 -23.88 -9.46
C ILE A 464 -0.29 -25.38 -9.83
N ASN A 465 -1.23 -26.10 -9.22
CA ASN A 465 -1.48 -27.52 -9.54
C ASN A 465 -1.84 -27.74 -11.01
N SER A 466 -2.64 -26.81 -11.59
CA SER A 466 -2.97 -26.86 -13.02
C SER A 466 -1.74 -26.65 -13.90
N ALA A 467 -0.88 -25.71 -13.57
CA ALA A 467 0.40 -25.46 -14.27
C ALA A 467 1.37 -26.64 -14.11
N GLU A 468 1.46 -27.25 -12.92
CA GLU A 468 2.26 -28.47 -12.70
C GLU A 468 1.77 -29.66 -13.54
N LYS A 469 0.45 -29.79 -13.71
CA LYS A 469 -0.14 -30.80 -14.60
C LYS A 469 0.23 -30.52 -16.06
N ALA A 470 0.17 -29.27 -16.49
CA ALA A 470 0.50 -28.87 -17.86
C ALA A 470 1.95 -29.19 -18.23
N ILE A 471 2.93 -28.95 -17.36
CA ILE A 471 4.34 -29.26 -17.62
C ILE A 471 4.66 -30.76 -17.62
N ARG A 472 3.77 -31.62 -17.09
CA ARG A 472 3.85 -33.07 -17.22
C ARG A 472 3.23 -33.58 -18.53
N GLY A 473 2.51 -32.73 -19.25
CA GLY A 473 1.79 -33.01 -20.48
C GLY A 473 2.14 -32.06 -21.61
N LYS A 474 1.17 -31.26 -22.04
CA LYS A 474 1.26 -30.38 -23.22
C LYS A 474 2.38 -29.32 -23.11
N ASP A 475 2.65 -28.82 -21.93
CA ASP A 475 3.60 -27.71 -21.68
C ASP A 475 4.98 -28.21 -21.19
N LYS A 476 5.32 -29.47 -21.41
CA LYS A 476 6.60 -30.04 -20.97
C LYS A 476 7.81 -29.23 -21.45
N ASN A 477 7.75 -28.72 -22.68
CA ASN A 477 8.79 -27.91 -23.30
C ASN A 477 8.36 -26.45 -23.48
N ASN A 478 7.35 -25.98 -22.74
CA ASN A 478 6.87 -24.61 -22.76
C ASN A 478 7.62 -23.79 -21.72
N TRP A 479 8.50 -22.90 -22.18
CA TRP A 479 9.28 -22.01 -21.31
C TRP A 479 8.41 -21.17 -20.37
N TYR A 480 7.25 -20.69 -20.86
CA TYR A 480 6.35 -19.81 -20.13
C TYR A 480 5.74 -20.53 -18.91
N ALA A 481 5.30 -21.78 -19.07
CA ALA A 481 4.80 -22.60 -17.97
C ALA A 481 5.86 -22.83 -16.88
N HIS A 482 7.11 -23.12 -17.28
CA HIS A 482 8.21 -23.25 -16.34
C HIS A 482 8.57 -21.93 -15.66
N TYR A 483 8.51 -20.82 -16.37
CA TYR A 483 8.71 -19.47 -15.81
C TYR A 483 7.65 -19.12 -14.76
N GLN A 484 6.35 -19.31 -15.08
CA GLN A 484 5.24 -19.05 -14.17
C GLN A 484 5.35 -19.88 -12.88
N LEU A 485 5.66 -21.16 -12.99
CA LEU A 485 5.93 -22.02 -11.83
C LEU A 485 7.18 -21.58 -11.06
N GLY A 486 8.21 -21.14 -11.74
CA GLY A 486 9.42 -20.60 -11.12
C GLY A 486 9.13 -19.36 -10.27
N CYS A 487 8.32 -18.42 -10.79
CA CYS A 487 7.86 -17.25 -10.07
C CYS A 487 7.01 -17.61 -8.84
N ALA A 488 6.05 -18.52 -9.00
CA ALA A 488 5.17 -18.96 -7.93
C ALA A 488 5.96 -19.65 -6.79
N TYR A 489 6.89 -20.54 -7.12
CA TYR A 489 7.73 -21.19 -6.12
C TYR A 489 8.70 -20.24 -5.43
N LEU A 490 9.20 -19.22 -6.14
CA LEU A 490 10.06 -18.20 -5.54
C LEU A 490 9.29 -17.37 -4.51
N ALA A 491 8.06 -16.98 -4.85
CA ALA A 491 7.17 -16.27 -3.95
C ALA A 491 6.75 -17.07 -2.70
N ASP A 492 6.69 -18.40 -2.83
CA ASP A 492 6.36 -19.34 -1.74
C ASP A 492 7.62 -19.79 -0.94
N GLY A 493 8.79 -19.23 -1.22
CA GLY A 493 10.03 -19.58 -0.54
C GLY A 493 10.61 -20.95 -0.94
N GLN A 494 10.05 -21.65 -1.94
CA GLN A 494 10.55 -22.92 -2.46
C GLN A 494 11.72 -22.69 -3.43
N ILE A 495 12.78 -22.02 -2.97
CA ILE A 495 13.85 -21.45 -3.78
C ILE A 495 14.55 -22.47 -4.68
N LYS A 496 14.74 -23.73 -4.21
CA LYS A 496 15.37 -24.79 -5.01
C LYS A 496 14.51 -25.16 -6.21
N LYS A 497 13.19 -25.40 -5.99
CA LYS A 497 12.25 -25.71 -7.06
C LYS A 497 12.11 -24.56 -8.05
N ALA A 498 12.07 -23.32 -7.54
CA ALA A 498 12.05 -22.12 -8.38
C ALA A 498 13.24 -22.11 -9.36
N ALA A 499 14.46 -22.26 -8.83
CA ALA A 499 15.66 -22.27 -9.65
C ALA A 499 15.67 -23.41 -10.69
N GLU A 500 15.18 -24.62 -10.35
CA GLU A 500 15.06 -25.74 -11.29
C GLU A 500 14.13 -25.42 -12.47
N ARG A 501 12.96 -24.83 -12.18
CA ARG A 501 12.00 -24.43 -13.22
C ARG A 501 12.53 -23.31 -14.10
N LEU A 502 13.12 -22.30 -13.50
CA LEU A 502 13.72 -21.16 -14.22
C LEU A 502 14.92 -21.58 -15.07
N LEU A 503 15.75 -22.50 -14.59
CA LEU A 503 16.83 -23.10 -15.40
C LEU A 503 16.29 -23.90 -16.60
N THR A 504 15.15 -24.55 -16.44
CA THR A 504 14.50 -25.25 -17.58
C THR A 504 14.01 -24.21 -18.59
N ALA A 505 13.36 -23.13 -18.13
CA ALA A 505 12.92 -22.03 -19.00
C ALA A 505 14.11 -21.36 -19.73
N ASP A 506 15.23 -21.09 -19.02
CA ASP A 506 16.44 -20.45 -19.59
C ASP A 506 17.16 -21.34 -20.66
N LYS A 507 16.99 -22.68 -20.57
CA LYS A 507 17.48 -23.62 -21.60
C LYS A 507 16.59 -23.66 -22.83
N LEU A 508 15.28 -23.41 -22.68
CA LEU A 508 14.32 -23.51 -23.78
C LEU A 508 14.30 -22.24 -24.65
N VAL A 509 14.54 -21.06 -24.03
CA VAL A 509 14.49 -19.78 -24.76
C VAL A 509 15.52 -18.78 -24.24
N VAL A 510 15.80 -17.78 -25.06
CA VAL A 510 16.57 -16.60 -24.66
C VAL A 510 15.58 -15.49 -24.31
N SER A 511 15.36 -15.28 -23.00
CA SER A 511 14.45 -14.25 -22.48
C SER A 511 15.14 -13.39 -21.42
N PRO A 512 15.07 -12.05 -21.50
CA PRO A 512 15.58 -11.18 -20.45
C PRO A 512 14.81 -11.39 -19.13
N TYR A 513 13.51 -11.64 -19.19
CA TYR A 513 12.65 -11.82 -18.00
C TYR A 513 12.96 -13.12 -17.25
N VAL A 514 13.19 -14.22 -17.98
CA VAL A 514 13.63 -15.49 -17.36
C VAL A 514 14.95 -15.28 -16.62
N LYS A 515 15.88 -14.56 -17.23
CA LYS A 515 17.20 -14.29 -16.63
C LYS A 515 17.08 -13.38 -15.39
N CYS A 516 16.22 -12.38 -15.39
CA CYS A 516 15.94 -11.55 -14.22
C CYS A 516 15.47 -12.41 -13.04
N VAL A 517 14.42 -13.21 -13.22
CA VAL A 517 13.88 -14.01 -12.11
C VAL A 517 14.86 -15.12 -11.69
N LEU A 518 15.64 -15.70 -12.61
CA LEU A 518 16.68 -16.65 -12.27
C LEU A 518 17.83 -16.01 -11.48
N ALA A 519 18.19 -14.75 -11.78
CA ALA A 519 19.15 -13.98 -11.01
C ALA A 519 18.66 -13.78 -9.56
N GLN A 520 17.38 -13.43 -9.38
CA GLN A 520 16.76 -13.32 -8.06
C GLN A 520 16.77 -14.65 -7.30
N ALA A 521 16.43 -15.76 -7.97
CA ALA A 521 16.47 -17.10 -7.36
C ALA A 521 17.88 -17.48 -6.92
N TYR A 522 18.92 -17.14 -7.70
CA TYR A 522 20.31 -17.37 -7.30
C TYR A 522 20.74 -16.47 -6.13
N LEU A 523 20.29 -15.21 -6.11
CA LEU A 523 20.54 -14.30 -5.00
C LEU A 523 19.95 -14.87 -3.70
N SER A 524 18.69 -15.33 -3.75
CA SER A 524 18.02 -15.98 -2.62
C SER A 524 18.69 -17.29 -2.16
N GLN A 525 19.50 -17.93 -3.03
CA GLN A 525 20.36 -19.08 -2.67
C GLN A 525 21.74 -18.67 -2.14
N GLY A 526 22.06 -17.38 -2.03
CA GLY A 526 23.39 -16.87 -1.70
C GLY A 526 24.44 -17.05 -2.82
N LYS A 527 24.02 -17.42 -4.03
CA LYS A 527 24.91 -17.65 -5.17
C LYS A 527 25.23 -16.36 -5.92
N LYS A 528 25.89 -15.41 -5.22
CA LYS A 528 26.17 -14.04 -5.69
C LYS A 528 26.75 -13.99 -7.12
N ASN A 529 27.75 -14.81 -7.45
CA ASN A 529 28.36 -14.84 -8.80
C ASN A 529 27.37 -15.21 -9.91
N LYS A 530 26.52 -16.23 -9.68
CA LYS A 530 25.52 -16.66 -10.66
C LYS A 530 24.40 -15.62 -10.80
N ALA A 531 24.00 -14.98 -9.70
CA ALA A 531 23.02 -13.91 -9.70
C ALA A 531 23.52 -12.72 -10.55
N ALA A 532 24.75 -12.26 -10.30
CA ALA A 532 25.37 -11.17 -11.05
C ALA A 532 25.51 -11.50 -12.56
N SER A 533 25.95 -12.72 -12.91
CA SER A 533 26.06 -13.14 -14.32
C SER A 533 24.70 -13.08 -15.03
N LYS A 534 23.65 -13.67 -14.43
CA LYS A 534 22.31 -13.67 -15.03
C LYS A 534 21.70 -12.30 -15.13
N ALA A 535 21.96 -11.42 -14.18
CA ALA A 535 21.52 -10.02 -14.21
C ALA A 535 22.18 -9.25 -15.37
N ILE A 536 23.49 -9.39 -15.59
CA ILE A 536 24.19 -8.78 -16.73
C ILE A 536 23.65 -9.35 -18.04
N GLU A 537 23.57 -10.69 -18.16
CA GLU A 537 23.01 -11.36 -19.35
C GLU A 537 21.58 -10.86 -19.69
N SER A 538 20.76 -10.54 -18.67
CA SER A 538 19.41 -10.03 -18.93
C SER A 538 19.43 -8.65 -19.60
N ALA A 539 20.28 -7.73 -19.11
CA ALA A 539 20.42 -6.39 -19.66
C ALA A 539 21.09 -6.40 -21.06
N GLU A 540 22.02 -7.30 -21.32
CA GLU A 540 22.62 -7.49 -22.65
C GLU A 540 21.57 -7.90 -23.69
N ARG A 541 20.50 -8.59 -23.27
CA ARG A 541 19.40 -9.02 -24.16
C ARG A 541 18.32 -7.94 -24.35
N ALA A 542 18.25 -6.98 -23.45
CA ALA A 542 17.30 -5.88 -23.49
C ALA A 542 17.94 -4.56 -23.03
N PRO A 543 19.00 -4.06 -23.73
CA PRO A 543 19.77 -2.91 -23.28
C PRO A 543 18.96 -1.59 -23.30
N ASP A 544 17.87 -1.55 -24.06
CA ASP A 544 16.95 -0.41 -24.15
C ASP A 544 15.77 -0.49 -23.17
N ASN A 545 15.64 -1.61 -22.42
CA ASN A 545 14.60 -1.77 -21.41
C ASN A 545 15.08 -1.23 -20.06
N VAL A 546 14.49 -0.10 -19.65
CA VAL A 546 14.88 0.62 -18.41
C VAL A 546 14.73 -0.28 -17.18
N GLU A 547 13.64 -1.04 -17.07
CA GLU A 547 13.36 -1.86 -15.90
C GLU A 547 14.31 -3.05 -15.78
N VAL A 548 14.64 -3.70 -16.90
CA VAL A 548 15.65 -4.77 -16.93
C VAL A 548 17.03 -4.25 -16.54
N CYS A 549 17.43 -3.06 -17.03
CA CYS A 549 18.71 -2.46 -16.69
C CYS A 549 18.78 -2.02 -15.21
N GLN A 550 17.70 -1.43 -14.69
CA GLN A 550 17.58 -1.10 -13.26
C GLN A 550 17.63 -2.34 -12.37
N PHE A 551 16.93 -3.41 -12.77
CA PHE A 551 16.96 -4.68 -12.07
C PHE A 551 18.37 -5.28 -12.03
N ALA A 552 19.09 -5.28 -13.16
CA ALA A 552 20.46 -5.76 -13.23
C ALA A 552 21.41 -4.96 -12.31
N ALA A 553 21.28 -3.64 -12.32
CA ALA A 553 22.04 -2.76 -11.42
C ALA A 553 21.71 -3.04 -9.94
N LYS A 554 20.41 -3.23 -9.58
CA LYS A 554 19.97 -3.61 -8.23
C LYS A 554 20.62 -4.93 -7.78
N ILE A 555 20.60 -5.98 -8.61
CA ILE A 555 21.21 -7.28 -8.28
C ILE A 555 22.73 -7.13 -8.07
N LEU A 556 23.41 -6.39 -8.95
CA LEU A 556 24.85 -6.14 -8.80
C LEU A 556 25.17 -5.39 -7.52
N PHE A 557 24.36 -4.41 -7.14
CA PHE A 557 24.47 -3.68 -5.87
C PHE A 557 24.28 -4.61 -4.67
N GLN A 558 23.22 -5.44 -4.69
CA GLN A 558 22.93 -6.42 -3.61
C GLN A 558 23.97 -7.53 -3.47
N THR A 559 24.70 -7.83 -4.54
CA THR A 559 25.83 -8.78 -4.50
C THR A 559 27.12 -8.14 -3.99
N GLU A 560 27.17 -6.81 -3.83
CA GLU A 560 28.35 -6.02 -3.44
C GLU A 560 29.51 -6.11 -4.46
N TYR A 561 29.22 -6.46 -5.71
CA TYR A 561 30.24 -6.49 -6.78
C TYR A 561 30.38 -5.11 -7.42
N TYR A 562 30.86 -4.15 -6.61
CA TYR A 562 30.87 -2.73 -6.96
C TYR A 562 31.69 -2.41 -8.20
N GLN A 563 32.84 -3.09 -8.44
CA GLN A 563 33.59 -2.90 -9.68
C GLN A 563 32.76 -3.35 -10.89
N LYS A 564 32.10 -4.52 -10.81
CA LYS A 564 31.23 -4.99 -11.90
C LYS A 564 30.03 -4.08 -12.12
N LEU A 565 29.46 -3.53 -11.03
CA LEU A 565 28.36 -2.57 -11.10
C LEU A 565 28.80 -1.27 -11.78
N TYR A 566 29.98 -0.77 -11.42
CA TYR A 566 30.57 0.41 -12.04
C TYR A 566 30.76 0.21 -13.54
N ASP A 567 31.45 -0.88 -13.94
CA ASP A 567 31.70 -1.21 -15.34
C ASP A 567 30.39 -1.39 -16.11
N PHE A 568 29.44 -2.12 -15.53
CA PHE A 568 28.11 -2.35 -16.10
C PHE A 568 27.37 -1.03 -16.40
N THR A 569 27.28 -0.12 -15.42
CA THR A 569 26.54 1.14 -15.58
C THR A 569 27.18 2.06 -16.61
N HIS A 570 28.51 2.02 -16.79
CA HIS A 570 29.23 2.79 -17.79
C HIS A 570 29.17 2.19 -19.20
N CYS A 571 28.92 0.88 -19.31
CA CYS A 571 28.74 0.19 -20.60
C CYS A 571 27.31 0.31 -21.15
N LEU A 572 26.33 0.72 -20.33
CA LEU A 572 24.94 0.90 -20.77
C LEU A 572 24.82 2.02 -21.82
N PRO A 573 23.80 2.00 -22.69
CA PRO A 573 23.50 3.12 -23.59
C PRO A 573 23.38 4.45 -22.84
N GLU A 574 23.79 5.54 -23.44
CA GLU A 574 23.81 6.88 -22.84
C GLU A 574 22.46 7.28 -22.21
N LYS A 575 21.34 6.90 -22.87
CA LYS A 575 19.99 7.11 -22.35
C LYS A 575 19.79 6.41 -21.00
N MET A 576 20.31 5.20 -20.83
CA MET A 576 20.21 4.42 -19.60
C MET A 576 21.12 5.00 -18.51
N GLN A 577 22.33 5.46 -18.86
CA GLN A 577 23.21 6.13 -17.91
C GLN A 577 22.60 7.42 -17.33
N LYS A 578 21.69 8.08 -18.08
CA LYS A 578 20.94 9.27 -17.62
C LYS A 578 19.76 8.92 -16.70
N ASN A 579 19.37 7.64 -16.59
CA ASN A 579 18.29 7.23 -15.70
C ASN A 579 18.66 7.48 -14.23
N PRO A 580 17.82 8.15 -13.42
CA PRO A 580 18.16 8.53 -12.05
C PRO A 580 18.52 7.33 -11.15
N ARG A 581 17.80 6.22 -11.24
CA ARG A 581 18.03 5.02 -10.43
C ARG A 581 19.34 4.32 -10.83
N ILE A 582 19.65 4.21 -12.11
CA ILE A 582 20.93 3.66 -12.61
C ILE A 582 22.07 4.57 -12.17
N ARG A 583 21.91 5.90 -12.25
CA ARG A 583 22.90 6.88 -11.79
C ARG A 583 23.18 6.76 -10.29
N LEU A 584 22.14 6.49 -9.48
CA LEU A 584 22.31 6.24 -8.05
C LEU A 584 23.22 5.03 -7.81
N TYR A 585 22.96 3.89 -8.48
CA TYR A 585 23.80 2.70 -8.37
C TYR A 585 25.23 2.95 -8.89
N SER A 586 25.39 3.72 -9.96
CA SER A 586 26.71 4.12 -10.48
C SER A 586 27.49 4.96 -9.46
N ALA A 587 26.82 5.90 -8.79
CA ALA A 587 27.43 6.73 -7.77
C ALA A 587 27.88 5.91 -6.55
N PHE A 588 27.04 4.98 -6.07
CA PHE A 588 27.44 4.05 -5.01
C PHE A 588 28.65 3.21 -5.41
N ALA A 589 28.62 2.64 -6.60
CA ALA A 589 29.73 1.83 -7.09
C ALA A 589 31.03 2.63 -7.16
N ALA A 590 30.99 3.87 -7.67
CA ALA A 590 32.15 4.76 -7.73
C ALA A 590 32.74 5.01 -6.33
N VAL A 591 31.89 5.31 -5.33
CA VAL A 591 32.35 5.54 -3.94
C VAL A 591 32.98 4.28 -3.34
N GLU A 592 32.37 3.12 -3.53
CA GLU A 592 32.86 1.87 -2.97
C GLU A 592 34.18 1.37 -3.58
N ILE A 593 34.47 1.76 -4.84
CA ILE A 593 35.75 1.47 -5.49
C ILE A 593 36.80 2.58 -5.32
N GLY A 594 36.55 3.55 -4.39
CA GLY A 594 37.50 4.60 -4.03
C GLY A 594 37.42 5.88 -4.87
N ARG A 595 36.39 6.05 -5.72
CA ARG A 595 36.18 7.23 -6.57
C ARG A 595 35.13 8.18 -5.95
N ALA A 596 35.37 8.63 -4.72
CA ALA A 596 34.41 9.43 -3.95
C ALA A 596 33.99 10.74 -4.64
N GLU A 597 34.93 11.43 -5.33
CA GLU A 597 34.65 12.69 -6.05
C GLU A 597 33.70 12.47 -7.24
N GLU A 598 33.85 11.36 -7.95
CA GLU A 598 32.95 10.99 -9.03
C GLU A 598 31.54 10.68 -8.49
N GLY A 599 31.45 9.93 -7.39
CA GLY A 599 30.19 9.67 -6.70
C GLY A 599 29.49 10.94 -6.24
N GLU A 600 30.24 11.89 -5.67
CA GLU A 600 29.71 13.20 -5.26
C GLU A 600 29.23 14.04 -6.45
N LYS A 601 29.97 14.03 -7.57
CA LYS A 601 29.55 14.69 -8.81
C LYS A 601 28.23 14.12 -9.33
N LEU A 602 28.07 12.80 -9.33
CA LEU A 602 26.84 12.13 -9.77
C LEU A 602 25.67 12.45 -8.83
N LEU A 603 25.90 12.47 -7.51
CA LEU A 603 24.87 12.82 -6.51
C LEU A 603 24.38 14.27 -6.68
N ASN A 604 25.27 15.21 -6.98
CA ASN A 604 24.94 16.63 -7.07
C ASN A 604 24.55 17.10 -8.49
N LEU A 605 24.56 16.22 -9.49
CA LEU A 605 24.26 16.59 -10.88
C LEU A 605 22.86 17.21 -10.99
N ASN A 606 22.76 18.30 -11.77
CA ASN A 606 21.51 19.06 -12.01
C ASN A 606 20.81 19.53 -10.72
N GLY A 607 21.58 19.96 -9.72
CA GLY A 607 21.04 20.46 -8.45
C GLY A 607 20.78 19.38 -7.40
N GLY A 608 20.95 18.13 -7.74
CA GLY A 608 20.78 16.95 -6.88
C GLY A 608 20.05 15.82 -7.55
N LEU A 609 20.46 14.59 -7.25
CA LEU A 609 19.82 13.39 -7.79
C LEU A 609 18.39 13.27 -7.24
N CYS A 610 17.42 13.19 -8.14
CA CYS A 610 16.02 13.01 -7.82
C CYS A 610 15.55 11.62 -8.29
N ILE A 611 15.10 10.76 -7.37
CA ILE A 611 14.60 9.43 -7.66
C ILE A 611 13.07 9.44 -7.57
N PRO A 612 12.34 9.34 -8.68
CA PRO A 612 10.88 9.46 -8.69
C PRO A 612 10.17 8.43 -7.79
N ASP A 613 10.69 7.21 -7.75
CA ASP A 613 10.19 6.05 -7.01
C ASP A 613 10.97 5.80 -5.71
N MET A 614 11.38 6.88 -4.99
CA MET A 614 12.00 6.76 -3.66
C MET A 614 11.10 5.96 -2.73
N GLN A 615 11.68 5.00 -2.01
CA GLN A 615 10.96 4.17 -1.06
C GLN A 615 11.10 4.71 0.37
N GLU A 616 10.03 4.62 1.17
CA GLU A 616 10.01 5.12 2.55
C GLU A 616 11.15 4.55 3.42
N SER A 617 11.36 3.24 3.34
CA SER A 617 12.44 2.55 4.07
C SER A 617 13.81 2.69 3.42
N GLU A 618 13.89 3.34 2.27
CA GLU A 618 15.12 3.52 1.51
C GLU A 618 15.78 4.85 1.85
N ILE A 619 16.95 4.76 2.47
CA ILE A 619 17.77 5.94 2.82
C ILE A 619 18.96 6.12 1.88
N THR A 620 18.88 5.58 0.69
CA THR A 620 19.99 5.46 -0.26
C THR A 620 20.67 6.80 -0.58
N LEU A 621 19.93 7.90 -0.75
CA LEU A 621 20.53 9.21 -1.00
C LEU A 621 21.33 9.72 0.20
N GLY A 622 20.77 9.61 1.40
CA GLY A 622 21.45 9.97 2.64
C GLY A 622 22.65 9.06 2.93
N GLU A 623 22.49 7.74 2.71
CA GLU A 623 23.58 6.78 2.88
C GLU A 623 24.72 7.04 1.89
N LEU A 624 24.41 7.31 0.61
CA LEU A 624 25.41 7.69 -0.38
C LEU A 624 26.15 8.97 0.04
N TRP A 625 25.42 9.96 0.56
CA TRP A 625 26.04 11.20 1.05
C TRP A 625 27.02 10.93 2.20
N PHE A 626 26.65 10.07 3.18
CA PHE A 626 27.54 9.67 4.26
C PHE A 626 28.77 8.92 3.76
N LYS A 627 28.60 7.95 2.88
CA LYS A 627 29.73 7.17 2.31
C LYS A 627 30.72 8.06 1.57
N ILE A 628 30.23 9.08 0.85
CA ILE A 628 31.10 10.07 0.21
C ILE A 628 31.92 10.83 1.27
N ARG A 629 31.30 11.29 2.37
CA ARG A 629 32.00 12.00 3.45
C ARG A 629 33.01 11.13 4.15
N GLU A 630 32.68 9.90 4.44
CA GLU A 630 33.57 8.90 5.05
C GLU A 630 34.79 8.65 4.18
N ARG A 631 34.62 8.39 2.89
CA ARG A 631 35.74 8.14 1.96
C ARG A 631 36.65 9.36 1.79
N LYS A 632 36.09 10.57 1.76
CA LYS A 632 36.86 11.78 1.72
C LYS A 632 37.67 12.00 3.01
N ALA A 633 37.08 11.80 4.16
CA ALA A 633 37.76 11.89 5.45
C ALA A 633 38.91 10.86 5.58
N GLU A 634 38.67 9.61 5.13
CA GLU A 634 39.73 8.60 5.06
C GLU A 634 40.91 9.04 4.21
N THR A 635 40.67 9.71 3.08
CA THR A 635 41.72 10.20 2.18
C THR A 635 42.54 11.36 2.80
N THR A 636 41.89 12.21 3.60
CA THR A 636 42.54 13.34 4.29
C THR A 636 43.12 12.98 5.65
N GLY A 637 42.84 11.75 6.16
CA GLY A 637 43.21 11.31 7.49
C GLY A 637 42.38 11.94 8.62
N GLU A 638 41.22 12.52 8.29
CA GLU A 638 40.30 13.12 9.24
C GLU A 638 39.36 12.09 9.83
N LYS A 639 38.92 12.29 11.10
CA LYS A 639 37.88 11.45 11.72
C LYS A 639 36.50 12.01 11.41
N TYR A 640 35.67 11.24 10.74
CA TYR A 640 34.29 11.60 10.45
C TYR A 640 33.32 10.81 11.35
N THR A 641 32.27 11.48 11.85
CA THR A 641 31.19 10.86 12.62
C THR A 641 29.87 11.24 11.95
N ARG A 642 29.05 10.22 11.62
CA ARG A 642 27.74 10.43 11.00
C ARG A 642 26.80 11.16 11.94
N LYS A 643 26.15 12.22 11.43
CA LYS A 643 25.01 12.88 12.06
C LYS A 643 23.93 13.07 11.02
N TYR A 644 22.75 12.57 11.26
CA TYR A 644 21.63 12.66 10.31
C TYR A 644 21.20 14.11 10.05
N SER A 645 21.34 14.99 11.04
CA SER A 645 21.13 16.44 10.89
C SER A 645 21.99 17.09 9.81
N ASP A 646 23.15 16.49 9.48
CA ASP A 646 24.08 17.05 8.49
C ASP A 646 23.69 16.75 7.05
N ILE A 647 22.81 15.76 6.82
CA ILE A 647 22.33 15.43 5.48
C ILE A 647 21.60 16.65 4.90
N PRO A 648 21.97 17.10 3.68
CA PRO A 648 21.24 18.17 3.00
C PRO A 648 19.77 17.81 2.83
N TYR A 649 18.87 18.79 3.00
CA TYR A 649 17.41 18.58 2.95
C TYR A 649 16.95 17.75 1.75
N LYS A 650 17.44 18.08 0.55
CA LYS A 650 17.13 17.39 -0.71
C LYS A 650 17.49 15.89 -0.76
N PHE A 651 18.30 15.40 0.17
CA PHE A 651 18.72 13.99 0.28
C PHE A 651 18.20 13.33 1.55
N SER A 652 17.49 14.07 2.43
CA SER A 652 16.96 13.58 3.68
C SER A 652 15.55 13.01 3.47
N PHE A 653 15.44 11.68 3.52
CA PHE A 653 14.16 10.95 3.47
C PHE A 653 13.98 10.03 4.69
N GLN A 654 14.80 10.20 5.72
CA GLN A 654 14.74 9.40 6.91
C GLN A 654 13.80 10.00 7.94
N MET A 655 12.82 9.22 8.42
CA MET A 655 11.77 9.67 9.33
C MET A 655 11.95 9.21 10.78
N THR A 656 12.78 8.19 11.02
CA THR A 656 12.78 7.46 12.30
C THR A 656 14.03 7.57 13.16
N ASN A 657 15.15 8.10 12.67
CA ASN A 657 16.45 8.06 13.36
C ASN A 657 17.09 9.46 13.54
N GLU A 658 16.32 10.47 13.85
CA GLU A 658 16.84 11.80 14.16
C GLU A 658 17.24 11.99 15.64
N ARG A 659 17.22 10.93 16.46
CA ARG A 659 17.67 10.92 17.86
C ARG A 659 19.16 10.59 18.00
#